data_b1438866ce8210cfff1c9922da7c6650
#
_entry.id   b1438866ce8210cfff1c9922da7c6650
#
_cell.length_a   1.000
_cell.length_b   1.000
_cell.length_c   1.000
_cell.angle_alpha   90.00
_cell.angle_beta   90.00
_cell.angle_gamma   90.00
#
_symmetry.space_group_name_H-M   'P 1'
#
loop_
_entity.id
_entity.type
_entity.pdbx_description
1 polymer ?
#
loop_
_entity_poly.entity_id
_entity_poly.type
_entity_poly.pdbx_seq_one_letter_code
_entity_poly.pdbx_strand_id
1 'polypeptide(L)'
;MRHACQSPRPQSFASLLKLLPAVLLAAAIPARDTSAGDLPENLATTAQVSASSQFNDAYRPQLAVSGVVPSEFQEDGGDWALRGTPEGWFELRWSQPVQAAQIVYYARATSPLLECFRDYEVTLNDEAQPAVRGTFEQRRGPQAIALPRQPVTKIRIAFLSSYPNSPNPGAAEIAVYAEPVSAAQLAELQIPPNEKTPAALALRRELLDGRLGFREILLVKRKPLDISHVYVYHVEGFRPGGGLYVYTPQEDGGRLKCIFDAGEGMITTADLSYDGREIVFAMRRGGHVASNPVAHIEDISRYEDEASNYQLFRVAIDGSGLEQLTHGACNNLDPCWLPDGGIAFISDRKPAYAYCYVVTSPVLYRMDRDGRNQRRLSSNYLMDFTPSVLIDGRIIYTRWEYVDRAACPIQSLWAINPDGTGLTGFYGNRVLSPGTFMDAQPIPDGRGVLAVATNHNGSCRGGIVAIDPAWGANARESVRNLTPEIDIYAHRVGGGPYGNGMLDCGIRGMYEKPLPLGGQRFLVSKGGVIQLRDFDANAASLLGPADGMGFYSPQPIRPQPLPTVLTGNVMDRTAQLPEDGRVTGNWATVFVQDIYQGLEPAVQRGEIKQIAVVQEIEKSTHTPQNNLRPDGPGMRNIAVFGFQFPLVSCGATYAPKKVWGFADVAADGSAAFQVPSEVPIYFLALDGEGRAVQRMRSFTHLMPGEIQGCVGCHADRNTLTPVRGGQLVLRGPAQELHQPAWGVKGFSYPEVVQGVFDRHCTECHNEREQPGGVDLTGDMTDFFNVSYDVLGRTGTQGEKEWLQHGSPSGAEFDRVRGMSPWIEWLWTINGSETNILEIAPRRWGSPASKLAEILRSGHPDENGQPRVAVPDDDRRRVYLWMDLNIPYYGTSSSNHPEQLGSRRMLPLDLDATLSEVASRRCVQCHQGELPRKFYTRVMNPEKNSFLLAPLAAAAGGTQKCGLPVFPSTDDPDYQRILQTFAPIHALLKQRPRADMPEFQATCR
;
A
#
# COMPACT_ATOMS: atom_id res chain seq x y z
N MET A 1 -13.27 10.08 -47.64
CA MET A 1 -12.27 9.36 -48.47
C MET A 1 -11.42 8.53 -47.55
N ARG A 2 -11.54 7.21 -47.68
CA ARG A 2 -10.80 6.24 -46.87
C ARG A 2 -9.39 6.12 -47.40
N HIS A 3 -8.35 6.18 -46.57
CA HIS A 3 -7.06 5.57 -46.86
C HIS A 3 -6.61 4.73 -45.67
N ALA A 4 -6.59 3.44 -45.90
CA ALA A 4 -6.00 2.44 -45.04
C ALA A 4 -4.49 2.42 -45.24
N CYS A 5 -3.70 2.46 -44.17
CA CYS A 5 -2.28 2.11 -44.18
C CYS A 5 -2.12 0.70 -43.61
N GLN A 6 -1.65 -0.21 -44.45
CA GLN A 6 -1.24 -1.56 -44.11
C GLN A 6 0.18 -1.54 -43.54
N SER A 7 0.39 -2.28 -42.47
CA SER A 7 1.69 -2.61 -41.90
C SER A 7 2.36 -3.77 -42.68
N PRO A 8 3.68 -3.79 -42.88
CA PRO A 8 4.35 -4.91 -43.52
C PRO A 8 4.71 -6.01 -42.52
N ARG A 9 4.45 -7.24 -42.91
CA ARG A 9 4.88 -8.48 -42.22
C ARG A 9 6.40 -8.70 -42.43
N PRO A 10 7.13 -9.30 -41.48
CA PRO A 10 8.52 -9.70 -41.72
C PRO A 10 8.60 -11.01 -42.52
N GLN A 11 9.47 -10.98 -43.51
CA GLN A 11 9.81 -12.13 -44.33
C GLN A 11 10.80 -13.03 -43.59
N SER A 12 10.55 -14.33 -43.73
CA SER A 12 11.42 -15.43 -43.33
C SER A 12 12.65 -15.52 -44.17
N PHE A 13 13.84 -15.61 -43.60
CA PHE A 13 15.06 -16.08 -44.26
C PHE A 13 15.35 -17.50 -43.82
N ALA A 14 15.24 -18.41 -44.76
CA ALA A 14 15.72 -19.77 -44.65
C ALA A 14 16.91 -20.01 -45.57
N SER A 15 17.88 -20.72 -45.03
CA SER A 15 18.87 -21.55 -45.77
C SER A 15 20.04 -20.89 -46.46
N LEU A 16 21.21 -21.19 -45.86
CA LEU A 16 22.37 -21.68 -46.68
C LEU A 16 23.42 -22.34 -45.73
N LEU A 17 23.28 -23.68 -45.54
CA LEU A 17 24.38 -24.52 -45.05
C LEU A 17 25.40 -24.65 -46.16
N LYS A 18 26.66 -24.34 -45.89
CA LYS A 18 27.82 -24.87 -46.68
C LYS A 18 28.77 -25.62 -45.72
N LEU A 19 28.94 -26.89 -46.05
CA LEU A 19 29.89 -27.82 -45.45
C LEU A 19 31.31 -27.36 -45.60
N LEU A 20 32.11 -27.47 -44.53
CA LEU A 20 33.57 -27.52 -44.57
C LEU A 20 34.04 -28.67 -43.63
N PRO A 21 35.10 -29.39 -43.98
CA PRO A 21 35.43 -30.69 -43.37
C PRO A 21 36.12 -30.55 -42.02
N ALA A 22 35.80 -31.52 -41.14
CA ALA A 22 36.40 -31.69 -39.84
C ALA A 22 37.89 -32.12 -39.95
N VAL A 23 38.78 -31.36 -39.37
CA VAL A 23 40.15 -31.80 -39.04
C VAL A 23 40.15 -32.22 -37.59
N LEU A 24 40.32 -33.53 -37.33
CA LEU A 24 40.56 -34.09 -35.99
C LEU A 24 41.95 -33.62 -35.52
N LEU A 25 42.00 -32.73 -34.55
CA LEU A 25 43.17 -32.54 -33.70
C LEU A 25 42.84 -33.27 -32.36
N ALA A 26 43.52 -34.38 -32.13
CA ALA A 26 43.53 -35.06 -30.85
C ALA A 26 44.31 -34.20 -29.83
N ALA A 27 43.65 -33.37 -29.05
CA ALA A 27 44.21 -32.75 -27.86
C ALA A 27 44.02 -33.70 -26.67
N ALA A 28 45.08 -34.06 -26.03
CA ALA A 28 45.11 -34.86 -24.82
C ALA A 28 44.25 -34.19 -23.75
N ILE A 29 43.25 -34.97 -23.27
CA ILE A 29 42.42 -34.61 -22.12
C ILE A 29 43.32 -34.74 -20.88
N PRO A 30 43.52 -33.67 -20.09
CA PRO A 30 44.17 -33.84 -18.79
C PRO A 30 43.23 -34.67 -17.89
N ALA A 31 43.84 -35.55 -17.12
CA ALA A 31 43.15 -36.41 -16.17
C ALA A 31 42.17 -35.59 -15.31
N ARG A 32 40.89 -35.97 -15.33
CA ARG A 32 39.90 -35.47 -14.38
C ARG A 32 40.35 -35.82 -12.98
N ASP A 33 40.47 -34.81 -12.15
CA ASP A 33 40.55 -34.96 -10.70
C ASP A 33 39.23 -35.63 -10.24
N THR A 34 39.30 -36.87 -9.80
CA THR A 34 38.16 -37.68 -9.34
C THR A 34 37.80 -37.34 -7.91
N SER A 35 37.15 -36.20 -7.68
CA SER A 35 36.61 -35.88 -6.35
C SER A 35 35.23 -35.18 -6.35
N ALA A 36 34.52 -35.12 -7.45
CA ALA A 36 33.07 -34.84 -7.44
C ALA A 36 32.38 -36.01 -8.12
N GLY A 37 31.88 -36.97 -7.37
CA GLY A 37 30.96 -38.00 -7.87
C GLY A 37 29.73 -37.30 -8.47
N ASP A 38 29.26 -37.73 -9.65
CA ASP A 38 28.02 -37.26 -10.26
C ASP A 38 26.92 -37.33 -9.20
N LEU A 39 26.15 -36.21 -9.06
CA LEU A 39 25.04 -36.16 -8.11
C LEU A 39 24.00 -37.23 -8.55
N PRO A 40 23.43 -38.00 -7.61
CA PRO A 40 22.52 -39.08 -7.95
C PRO A 40 21.21 -38.54 -8.56
N GLU A 41 20.68 -39.25 -9.54
CA GLU A 41 19.44 -38.92 -10.18
C GLU A 41 18.27 -39.04 -9.19
N ASN A 42 17.42 -38.02 -9.14
CA ASN A 42 16.19 -38.04 -8.37
C ASN A 42 15.08 -38.76 -9.14
N LEU A 43 14.81 -40.01 -8.79
CA LEU A 43 13.81 -40.87 -9.43
C LEU A 43 12.37 -40.37 -9.26
N ALA A 44 12.09 -39.53 -8.26
CA ALA A 44 10.75 -39.01 -8.02
C ALA A 44 10.26 -38.11 -9.17
N THR A 45 11.17 -37.46 -9.89
CA THR A 45 10.82 -36.59 -11.03
C THR A 45 10.14 -37.33 -12.20
N THR A 46 10.32 -38.63 -12.29
CA THR A 46 9.71 -39.46 -13.33
C THR A 46 8.46 -40.22 -12.87
N ALA A 47 8.09 -40.06 -11.58
CA ALA A 47 6.93 -40.73 -11.01
C ALA A 47 5.61 -39.99 -11.34
N GLN A 48 4.53 -40.77 -11.48
CA GLN A 48 3.19 -40.21 -11.34
C GLN A 48 2.88 -40.06 -9.86
N VAL A 49 2.45 -38.85 -9.47
CA VAL A 49 2.20 -38.55 -8.07
C VAL A 49 0.76 -38.22 -7.77
N SER A 50 0.32 -38.62 -6.58
CA SER A 50 -0.97 -38.26 -6.01
C SER A 50 -0.86 -38.10 -4.50
N ALA A 51 -1.78 -37.38 -3.91
CA ALA A 51 -1.83 -37.15 -2.47
C ALA A 51 -3.27 -37.22 -1.96
N SER A 52 -3.44 -37.34 -0.64
CA SER A 52 -4.75 -37.38 0.01
C SER A 52 -5.59 -36.13 -0.21
N SER A 53 -4.94 -34.94 -0.26
CA SER A 53 -5.53 -33.66 -0.63
C SER A 53 -4.47 -32.66 -1.06
N GLN A 54 -4.93 -31.51 -1.57
CA GLN A 54 -4.11 -30.34 -1.83
C GLN A 54 -4.83 -29.10 -1.31
N PHE A 55 -4.08 -28.10 -0.88
CA PHE A 55 -4.66 -26.85 -0.37
C PHE A 55 -5.45 -26.12 -1.47
N ASN A 56 -4.84 -25.98 -2.65
CA ASN A 56 -5.43 -25.50 -3.92
C ASN A 56 -4.47 -25.83 -5.06
N ASP A 57 -4.75 -25.38 -6.28
CA ASP A 57 -3.95 -25.69 -7.47
C ASP A 57 -2.52 -25.10 -7.43
N ALA A 58 -2.27 -24.10 -6.60
CA ALA A 58 -0.93 -23.55 -6.39
C ALA A 58 -0.05 -24.42 -5.48
N TYR A 59 -0.64 -25.41 -4.77
CA TYR A 59 0.03 -26.31 -3.83
C TYR A 59 -0.25 -27.79 -4.16
N ARG A 60 -0.16 -28.13 -5.45
CA ARG A 60 -0.45 -29.47 -5.95
C ARG A 60 0.70 -30.46 -5.71
N PRO A 61 0.43 -31.78 -5.63
CA PRO A 61 1.44 -32.80 -5.32
C PRO A 61 2.65 -32.83 -6.27
N GLN A 62 2.45 -32.46 -7.54
CA GLN A 62 3.52 -32.44 -8.56
C GLN A 62 4.66 -31.48 -8.21
N LEU A 63 4.37 -30.47 -7.41
CA LEU A 63 5.40 -29.50 -6.99
C LEU A 63 6.42 -30.11 -6.00
N ALA A 64 6.00 -31.12 -5.21
CA ALA A 64 6.88 -31.79 -4.29
C ALA A 64 7.82 -32.85 -4.95
N VAL A 65 7.81 -32.96 -6.26
CA VAL A 65 8.72 -33.85 -7.02
C VAL A 65 9.30 -33.13 -8.23
N SER A 66 9.53 -31.83 -8.06
CA SER A 66 10.02 -30.94 -9.12
C SER A 66 11.49 -31.21 -9.50
N GLY A 67 12.24 -31.90 -8.65
CA GLY A 67 13.68 -32.07 -8.75
C GLY A 67 14.48 -30.85 -8.30
N VAL A 68 13.79 -29.78 -7.91
CA VAL A 68 14.39 -28.59 -7.34
C VAL A 68 14.47 -28.76 -5.83
N VAL A 69 15.65 -29.14 -5.36
CA VAL A 69 15.91 -29.23 -3.93
C VAL A 69 15.90 -27.81 -3.34
N PRO A 70 15.01 -27.51 -2.36
CA PRO A 70 15.00 -26.19 -1.75
C PRO A 70 16.32 -25.93 -1.05
N SER A 71 16.86 -24.73 -1.22
CA SER A 71 18.00 -24.32 -0.41
C SER A 71 17.60 -24.29 1.07
N GLU A 72 18.53 -24.43 1.98
CA GLU A 72 18.25 -24.43 3.44
C GLU A 72 17.44 -23.21 3.90
N PHE A 73 17.40 -22.15 3.09
CA PHE A 73 16.84 -20.84 3.43
C PHE A 73 15.82 -20.33 2.42
N GLN A 74 15.32 -21.18 1.50
CA GLN A 74 14.41 -20.74 0.43
C GLN A 74 12.95 -20.98 0.83
N GLU A 75 12.12 -19.92 0.78
CA GLU A 75 10.65 -19.95 0.96
C GLU A 75 9.96 -19.87 -0.40
N ASP A 76 10.32 -20.65 -1.37
CA ASP A 76 9.72 -20.48 -2.70
C ASP A 76 8.48 -21.38 -2.84
N GLY A 77 7.38 -20.73 -3.20
CA GLY A 77 6.11 -21.37 -3.52
C GLY A 77 6.22 -22.33 -4.69
N GLY A 78 6.70 -23.51 -4.44
CA GLY A 78 6.79 -24.64 -5.31
C GLY A 78 6.55 -25.89 -4.51
N ASP A 79 5.78 -25.80 -3.42
CA ASP A 79 5.54 -26.87 -2.47
C ASP A 79 4.12 -27.45 -2.56
N TRP A 80 3.97 -28.68 -2.14
CA TRP A 80 2.70 -29.29 -1.88
C TRP A 80 2.25 -29.04 -0.45
N ALA A 81 0.95 -28.78 -0.23
CA ALA A 81 0.37 -28.62 1.09
C ALA A 81 -0.97 -29.33 1.20
N LEU A 82 -1.23 -29.95 2.34
CA LEU A 82 -2.55 -30.46 2.72
C LEU A 82 -3.51 -29.31 3.05
N ARG A 83 -4.81 -29.60 2.95
CA ARG A 83 -5.86 -28.63 3.26
C ARG A 83 -6.44 -28.88 4.66
N GLY A 84 -5.88 -28.18 5.67
CA GLY A 84 -6.46 -28.11 7.00
C GLY A 84 -6.52 -29.43 7.80
N THR A 85 -5.68 -30.41 7.47
CA THR A 85 -5.58 -31.69 8.16
C THR A 85 -4.16 -31.97 8.63
N PRO A 86 -3.94 -32.50 9.85
CA PRO A 86 -2.62 -32.85 10.32
C PRO A 86 -2.10 -34.18 9.75
N GLU A 87 -2.93 -34.93 9.08
CA GLU A 87 -2.67 -36.27 8.58
C GLU A 87 -2.97 -36.38 7.09
N GLY A 88 -2.26 -37.28 6.39
CA GLY A 88 -2.48 -37.49 4.97
C GLY A 88 -1.52 -38.51 4.38
N TRP A 89 -1.48 -38.58 3.08
CA TRP A 89 -0.54 -39.45 2.39
C TRP A 89 -0.07 -38.83 1.07
N PHE A 90 1.14 -39.25 0.64
CA PHE A 90 1.72 -38.94 -0.66
C PHE A 90 2.14 -40.24 -1.34
N GLU A 91 1.85 -40.36 -2.62
CA GLU A 91 2.09 -41.62 -3.38
C GLU A 91 2.83 -41.33 -4.69
N LEU A 92 3.90 -42.09 -4.93
CA LEU A 92 4.67 -42.09 -6.17
C LEU A 92 4.47 -43.44 -6.88
N ARG A 93 4.24 -43.40 -8.20
CA ARG A 93 4.10 -44.59 -9.03
C ARG A 93 4.95 -44.49 -10.29
N TRP A 94 5.64 -45.57 -10.60
CA TRP A 94 6.42 -45.69 -11.82
C TRP A 94 5.80 -46.76 -12.74
N SER A 95 5.88 -46.53 -14.06
CA SER A 95 5.38 -47.48 -15.07
C SER A 95 6.28 -48.72 -15.19
N GLN A 96 7.55 -48.60 -14.77
CA GLN A 96 8.50 -49.71 -14.70
C GLN A 96 9.13 -49.72 -13.29
N PRO A 97 9.52 -50.90 -12.77
CA PRO A 97 10.17 -50.97 -11.47
C PRO A 97 11.47 -50.17 -11.45
N VAL A 98 11.61 -49.33 -10.42
CA VAL A 98 12.86 -48.59 -10.13
C VAL A 98 13.53 -49.17 -8.89
N GLN A 99 14.87 -49.09 -8.80
CA GLN A 99 15.59 -49.40 -7.57
C GLN A 99 15.52 -48.18 -6.68
N ALA A 100 14.98 -48.29 -5.49
CA ALA A 100 14.94 -47.23 -4.51
C ALA A 100 15.63 -47.65 -3.21
N ALA A 101 16.56 -46.89 -2.71
CA ALA A 101 17.29 -47.13 -1.48
C ALA A 101 17.08 -46.01 -0.43
N GLN A 102 16.64 -44.85 -0.85
CA GLN A 102 16.48 -43.71 0.07
C GLN A 102 15.37 -42.77 -0.44
N ILE A 103 14.57 -42.27 0.50
CA ILE A 103 13.70 -41.09 0.30
C ILE A 103 14.36 -39.93 1.08
N VAL A 104 14.32 -38.72 0.52
CA VAL A 104 14.70 -37.50 1.23
C VAL A 104 13.50 -36.56 1.23
N TYR A 105 13.01 -36.27 2.41
CA TYR A 105 11.90 -35.36 2.65
C TYR A 105 12.44 -33.96 3.03
N TYR A 106 11.91 -32.94 2.38
CA TYR A 106 12.14 -31.53 2.70
C TYR A 106 10.82 -30.94 3.18
N ALA A 107 10.79 -30.50 4.44
CA ALA A 107 9.61 -29.88 5.01
C ALA A 107 9.24 -28.58 4.27
N ARG A 108 7.97 -28.27 4.28
CA ARG A 108 7.46 -27.02 3.76
C ARG A 108 7.91 -25.86 4.65
N ALA A 109 8.69 -24.93 4.10
CA ALA A 109 9.26 -23.81 4.81
C ALA A 109 8.53 -22.52 4.45
N THR A 110 7.41 -22.25 5.13
CA THR A 110 6.71 -20.96 5.04
C THR A 110 7.11 -20.08 6.22
N SER A 111 7.62 -18.87 5.98
CA SER A 111 7.90 -17.95 7.07
C SER A 111 6.59 -17.37 7.63
N PRO A 112 6.37 -17.28 8.94
CA PRO A 112 7.29 -17.67 10.03
C PRO A 112 7.15 -19.14 10.44
N LEU A 113 6.31 -19.90 9.74
CA LEU A 113 5.93 -21.26 10.11
C LEU A 113 6.79 -22.27 9.34
N LEU A 114 7.39 -23.19 10.04
CA LEU A 114 7.93 -24.41 9.47
C LEU A 114 6.83 -25.47 9.57
N GLU A 115 6.07 -25.65 8.49
CA GLU A 115 4.98 -26.60 8.42
C GLU A 115 5.51 -27.98 8.08
N CYS A 116 5.59 -28.83 9.07
CA CYS A 116 6.25 -30.13 8.99
C CYS A 116 5.35 -31.26 9.50
N PHE A 117 5.36 -32.37 8.77
CA PHE A 117 4.85 -33.63 9.30
C PHE A 117 5.75 -34.13 10.43
N ARG A 118 5.17 -34.91 11.32
CA ARG A 118 5.90 -35.50 12.42
C ARG A 118 6.10 -37.02 12.24
N ASP A 119 5.06 -37.79 12.45
CA ASP A 119 5.18 -39.25 12.37
C ASP A 119 4.75 -39.76 10.99
N TYR A 120 5.50 -40.71 10.45
CA TYR A 120 5.26 -41.28 9.14
C TYR A 120 5.46 -42.79 9.05
N GLU A 121 4.79 -43.41 8.05
CA GLU A 121 4.99 -44.78 7.60
C GLU A 121 5.23 -44.81 6.09
N VAL A 122 6.14 -45.65 5.61
CA VAL A 122 6.39 -45.85 4.18
C VAL A 122 6.01 -47.29 3.80
N THR A 123 5.13 -47.42 2.81
CA THR A 123 4.73 -48.70 2.23
C THR A 123 5.29 -48.81 0.82
N LEU A 124 5.89 -49.94 0.49
CA LEU A 124 6.46 -50.23 -0.81
C LEU A 124 5.51 -51.17 -1.59
N ASN A 125 5.34 -50.88 -2.86
CA ASN A 125 4.42 -51.66 -3.73
C ASN A 125 3.01 -51.69 -3.10
N ASP A 126 2.37 -52.85 -3.04
CA ASP A 126 1.08 -53.09 -2.42
C ASP A 126 1.20 -53.97 -1.16
N GLU A 127 2.34 -53.90 -0.48
CA GLU A 127 2.57 -54.61 0.77
C GLU A 127 1.59 -54.16 1.86
N ALA A 128 1.10 -55.11 2.67
CA ALA A 128 0.11 -54.82 3.72
C ALA A 128 0.74 -54.16 4.98
N GLN A 129 2.05 -54.27 5.12
CA GLN A 129 2.80 -53.74 6.26
C GLN A 129 3.76 -52.62 5.80
N PRO A 130 3.92 -51.58 6.56
CA PRO A 130 4.89 -50.55 6.22
C PRO A 130 6.33 -51.10 6.31
N ALA A 131 7.11 -50.75 5.29
CA ALA A 131 8.51 -51.12 5.22
C ALA A 131 9.38 -50.32 6.19
N VAL A 132 8.97 -49.05 6.46
CA VAL A 132 9.68 -48.12 7.35
C VAL A 132 8.68 -47.31 8.16
N ARG A 133 9.02 -47.05 9.41
CA ARG A 133 8.31 -46.07 10.27
C ARG A 133 9.34 -45.14 10.89
N GLY A 134 8.94 -43.85 11.11
CA GLY A 134 9.83 -42.88 11.72
C GLY A 134 9.13 -41.58 12.10
N THR A 135 9.97 -40.68 12.58
CA THR A 135 9.54 -39.32 12.99
C THR A 135 10.45 -38.29 12.32
N PHE A 136 9.89 -37.30 11.68
CA PHE A 136 10.64 -36.14 11.20
C PHE A 136 10.91 -35.17 12.33
N GLU A 137 11.99 -34.42 12.21
CA GLU A 137 12.27 -33.26 13.06
C GLU A 137 11.63 -32.00 12.45
N GLN A 138 11.16 -31.08 13.31
CA GLN A 138 10.68 -29.78 12.84
C GLN A 138 11.87 -28.88 12.51
N ARG A 139 12.51 -29.14 11.39
CA ARG A 139 13.68 -28.40 10.89
C ARG A 139 13.68 -28.26 9.37
N ARG A 140 14.36 -27.28 8.88
CA ARG A 140 14.68 -27.14 7.46
C ARG A 140 15.74 -28.14 7.02
N GLY A 141 15.85 -28.33 5.71
CA GLY A 141 16.86 -29.19 5.10
C GLY A 141 16.44 -30.65 4.96
N PRO A 142 17.32 -31.47 4.42
CA PRO A 142 17.02 -32.84 4.06
C PRO A 142 16.82 -33.73 5.28
N GLN A 143 15.79 -34.58 5.23
CA GLN A 143 15.53 -35.64 6.20
C GLN A 143 15.43 -36.97 5.48
N ALA A 144 16.44 -37.80 5.65
CA ALA A 144 16.59 -39.02 4.89
C ALA A 144 15.88 -40.21 5.56
N ILE A 145 15.18 -40.99 4.75
CA ILE A 145 14.53 -42.26 5.09
C ILE A 145 15.24 -43.36 4.31
N ALA A 146 15.92 -44.25 5.00
CA ALA A 146 16.52 -45.44 4.38
C ALA A 146 15.42 -46.46 4.01
N LEU A 147 15.46 -46.99 2.81
CA LEU A 147 14.53 -48.03 2.32
C LEU A 147 15.24 -49.38 2.22
N PRO A 148 14.52 -50.49 2.41
CA PRO A 148 14.96 -51.84 1.96
C PRO A 148 15.25 -51.80 0.46
N ARG A 149 16.40 -52.32 0.05
CA ARG A 149 16.77 -52.37 -1.37
C ARG A 149 15.93 -53.42 -2.09
N GLN A 150 14.96 -52.97 -2.84
CA GLN A 150 14.11 -53.79 -3.68
C GLN A 150 13.58 -52.99 -4.87
N PRO A 151 13.23 -53.66 -5.98
CA PRO A 151 12.52 -53.01 -7.06
C PRO A 151 11.13 -52.53 -6.60
N VAL A 152 10.81 -51.27 -6.86
CA VAL A 152 9.52 -50.68 -6.49
C VAL A 152 8.86 -50.08 -7.71
N THR A 153 7.53 -50.28 -7.82
CA THR A 153 6.65 -49.58 -8.76
C THR A 153 5.78 -48.54 -8.07
N LYS A 154 5.76 -48.62 -6.73
CA LYS A 154 4.96 -47.75 -5.91
C LYS A 154 5.63 -47.49 -4.56
N ILE A 155 5.67 -46.25 -4.16
CA ILE A 155 6.00 -45.83 -2.80
C ILE A 155 4.85 -44.97 -2.28
N ARG A 156 4.33 -45.33 -1.10
CA ARG A 156 3.35 -44.53 -0.39
C ARG A 156 3.87 -44.11 0.96
N ILE A 157 3.86 -42.82 1.21
CA ILE A 157 4.23 -42.23 2.50
C ILE A 157 2.93 -41.81 3.17
N ALA A 158 2.57 -42.45 4.28
CA ALA A 158 1.46 -42.05 5.14
C ALA A 158 2.02 -41.15 6.24
N PHE A 159 1.51 -39.96 6.35
CA PHE A 159 1.82 -39.00 7.41
C PHE A 159 0.76 -39.12 8.49
N LEU A 160 1.14 -39.58 9.67
CA LEU A 160 0.26 -39.95 10.77
C LEU A 160 -0.01 -38.78 11.72
N SER A 161 0.85 -37.78 11.73
CA SER A 161 0.72 -36.59 12.55
C SER A 161 1.56 -35.44 12.01
N SER A 162 1.29 -34.22 12.54
CA SER A 162 2.07 -33.01 12.24
C SER A 162 2.45 -32.30 13.54
N TYR A 163 3.41 -31.39 13.45
CA TYR A 163 3.75 -30.53 14.56
C TYR A 163 2.62 -29.51 14.82
N PRO A 164 2.41 -29.05 16.08
CA PRO A 164 1.25 -28.23 16.47
C PRO A 164 1.07 -26.94 15.66
N ASN A 165 2.15 -26.34 15.17
CA ASN A 165 2.12 -25.10 14.40
C ASN A 165 2.14 -25.35 12.88
N SER A 166 1.61 -26.47 12.42
CA SER A 166 1.59 -26.85 11.00
C SER A 166 0.13 -27.01 10.52
N PRO A 167 -0.61 -25.92 10.31
CA PRO A 167 -2.01 -25.97 9.89
C PRO A 167 -2.23 -26.59 8.50
N ASN A 168 -1.24 -26.46 7.61
CA ASN A 168 -1.27 -27.02 6.27
C ASN A 168 0.07 -27.71 5.95
N PRO A 169 0.38 -28.81 6.64
CA PRO A 169 1.66 -29.50 6.46
C PRO A 169 1.81 -30.01 5.02
N GLY A 170 3.05 -30.15 4.58
CA GLY A 170 3.32 -30.57 3.20
C GLY A 170 4.81 -30.89 2.97
N ALA A 171 5.22 -30.82 1.72
CA ALA A 171 6.61 -31.02 1.33
C ALA A 171 7.03 -30.00 0.28
N ALA A 172 8.19 -29.41 0.47
CA ALA A 172 8.85 -28.61 -0.54
C ALA A 172 9.47 -29.50 -1.64
N GLU A 173 10.06 -30.65 -1.25
CA GLU A 173 10.51 -31.68 -2.18
C GLU A 173 10.46 -33.05 -1.50
N ILE A 174 10.15 -34.08 -2.25
CA ILE A 174 10.27 -35.50 -1.88
C ILE A 174 11.13 -36.17 -2.97
N ALA A 175 12.40 -36.38 -2.69
CA ALA A 175 13.33 -37.00 -3.61
C ALA A 175 13.46 -38.52 -3.31
N VAL A 176 13.69 -39.32 -4.35
CA VAL A 176 13.91 -40.77 -4.26
C VAL A 176 15.23 -41.12 -4.97
N TYR A 177 16.13 -41.81 -4.30
CA TYR A 177 17.43 -42.17 -4.85
C TYR A 177 17.62 -43.67 -4.90
N ALA A 178 18.30 -44.15 -5.95
CA ALA A 178 18.64 -45.55 -6.14
C ALA A 178 19.73 -46.04 -5.16
N GLU A 179 20.57 -45.13 -4.73
CA GLU A 179 21.65 -45.37 -3.74
C GLU A 179 21.55 -44.33 -2.62
N PRO A 180 21.99 -44.64 -1.39
CA PRO A 180 22.04 -43.69 -0.31
C PRO A 180 22.94 -42.50 -0.63
N VAL A 181 22.36 -41.29 -0.53
CA VAL A 181 23.05 -40.03 -0.73
C VAL A 181 23.66 -39.57 0.60
N SER A 182 24.94 -39.27 0.60
CA SER A 182 25.64 -38.79 1.79
C SER A 182 25.19 -37.39 2.23
N ALA A 183 25.38 -37.06 3.50
CA ALA A 183 25.06 -35.73 4.03
C ALA A 183 25.81 -34.61 3.27
N ALA A 184 27.04 -34.86 2.83
CA ALA A 184 27.82 -33.90 2.04
C ALA A 184 27.18 -33.65 0.65
N GLN A 185 26.76 -34.70 -0.04
CA GLN A 185 26.07 -34.59 -1.33
C GLN A 185 24.69 -33.88 -1.18
N LEU A 186 23.95 -34.21 -0.11
CA LEU A 186 22.69 -33.50 0.19
C LEU A 186 22.91 -32.01 0.45
N ALA A 187 23.96 -31.65 1.17
CA ALA A 187 24.34 -30.26 1.40
C ALA A 187 24.72 -29.56 0.08
N GLU A 188 25.44 -30.24 -0.80
CA GLU A 188 25.80 -29.71 -2.12
C GLU A 188 24.60 -29.53 -3.02
N LEU A 189 23.59 -30.42 -2.95
CA LEU A 189 22.31 -30.26 -3.67
C LEU A 189 21.53 -29.01 -3.25
N GLN A 190 21.64 -28.61 -1.99
CA GLN A 190 20.99 -27.42 -1.45
C GLN A 190 21.62 -26.10 -1.87
N ILE A 191 22.86 -26.12 -2.39
CA ILE A 191 23.48 -24.89 -2.88
C ILE A 191 22.79 -24.47 -4.18
N PRO A 192 22.21 -23.27 -4.26
CA PRO A 192 21.54 -22.78 -5.46
C PRO A 192 22.46 -22.76 -6.69
N PRO A 193 21.94 -22.97 -7.91
CA PRO A 193 22.77 -22.96 -9.13
C PRO A 193 23.56 -21.68 -9.33
N ASN A 194 23.02 -20.52 -8.98
CA ASN A 194 23.67 -19.22 -9.08
C ASN A 194 24.81 -19.00 -8.06
N GLU A 195 24.94 -19.88 -7.07
CA GLU A 195 26.06 -19.88 -6.10
C GLU A 195 27.18 -20.84 -6.50
N LYS A 196 26.98 -21.71 -7.50
CA LYS A 196 27.96 -22.68 -8.02
C LYS A 196 28.68 -22.16 -9.25
N THR A 197 28.36 -20.99 -9.77
CA THR A 197 29.02 -20.43 -10.96
C THR A 197 30.48 -20.05 -10.67
N PRO A 198 31.36 -20.05 -11.67
CA PRO A 198 32.71 -19.53 -11.50
C PRO A 198 32.75 -18.09 -11.01
N ALA A 199 31.79 -17.28 -11.42
CA ALA A 199 31.64 -15.88 -10.98
C ALA A 199 31.26 -15.82 -9.48
N ALA A 200 30.30 -16.62 -9.01
CA ALA A 200 29.93 -16.70 -7.58
C ALA A 200 31.13 -17.10 -6.70
N LEU A 201 31.90 -18.09 -7.14
CA LEU A 201 33.12 -18.52 -6.45
C LEU A 201 34.20 -17.40 -6.46
N ALA A 202 34.28 -16.62 -7.53
CA ALA A 202 35.14 -15.43 -7.60
C ALA A 202 34.72 -14.35 -6.62
N LEU A 203 33.41 -14.07 -6.50
CA LEU A 203 32.87 -13.11 -5.52
C LEU A 203 33.28 -13.44 -4.10
N ARG A 204 33.15 -14.74 -3.70
CA ARG A 204 33.57 -15.22 -2.38
C ARG A 204 35.07 -15.02 -2.16
N ARG A 205 35.89 -15.32 -3.16
CA ARG A 205 37.35 -15.10 -3.07
C ARG A 205 37.72 -13.63 -2.96
N GLU A 206 37.07 -12.74 -3.76
CA GLU A 206 37.30 -11.29 -3.67
C GLU A 206 37.05 -10.75 -2.27
N LEU A 207 36.00 -11.25 -1.58
CA LEU A 207 35.71 -10.89 -0.21
C LEU A 207 36.79 -11.40 0.76
N LEU A 208 37.10 -12.68 0.68
CA LEU A 208 38.09 -13.33 1.58
C LEU A 208 39.51 -12.74 1.43
N ASP A 209 39.91 -12.40 0.18
CA ASP A 209 41.17 -11.73 -0.12
C ASP A 209 41.18 -10.25 0.29
N GLY A 210 40.06 -9.69 0.75
CA GLY A 210 39.92 -8.27 1.08
C GLY A 210 39.94 -7.31 -0.13
N ARG A 211 39.80 -7.84 -1.35
CA ARG A 211 39.79 -7.03 -2.59
C ARG A 211 38.58 -6.09 -2.72
N LEU A 212 37.53 -6.28 -1.92
CA LEU A 212 36.40 -5.38 -1.81
C LEU A 212 36.67 -4.18 -0.89
N GLY A 213 37.88 -4.09 -0.29
CA GLY A 213 38.29 -2.96 0.54
C GLY A 213 37.71 -2.98 1.97
N PHE A 214 37.18 -4.10 2.42
CA PHE A 214 36.78 -4.35 3.80
C PHE A 214 37.03 -5.83 4.19
N ARG A 215 37.00 -6.12 5.47
CA ARG A 215 37.15 -7.47 6.02
C ARG A 215 36.08 -7.82 7.04
N GLU A 216 35.30 -6.84 7.47
CA GLU A 216 34.28 -6.98 8.49
C GLU A 216 32.96 -6.36 8.01
N ILE A 217 31.85 -6.94 8.41
CA ILE A 217 30.49 -6.55 8.06
C ILE A 217 29.72 -6.32 9.35
N LEU A 218 29.15 -5.12 9.51
CA LEU A 218 28.16 -4.83 10.54
C LEU A 218 26.82 -5.47 10.14
N LEU A 219 26.15 -6.10 11.10
CA LEU A 219 24.89 -6.80 10.92
C LEU A 219 23.90 -6.48 12.05
N VAL A 220 22.64 -6.41 11.72
CA VAL A 220 21.53 -6.49 12.67
C VAL A 220 21.07 -7.94 12.73
N LYS A 221 21.08 -8.56 13.90
CA LYS A 221 20.47 -9.87 14.14
C LYS A 221 19.09 -9.68 14.76
N ARG A 222 18.05 -10.25 14.16
CA ARG A 222 16.67 -10.18 14.66
C ARG A 222 15.82 -11.32 14.09
N LYS A 223 14.62 -11.49 14.64
CA LYS A 223 13.60 -12.33 13.99
C LYS A 223 13.07 -11.65 12.72
N PRO A 224 12.55 -12.43 11.76
CA PRO A 224 11.91 -11.87 10.56
C PRO A 224 10.79 -10.90 10.93
N LEU A 225 10.59 -9.88 10.09
CA LEU A 225 9.43 -8.99 10.17
C LEU A 225 8.24 -9.66 9.47
N ASP A 226 7.42 -10.37 10.23
CA ASP A 226 6.18 -10.95 9.73
C ASP A 226 5.05 -9.99 10.03
N ILE A 227 4.66 -9.24 9.02
CA ILE A 227 3.73 -8.12 9.11
C ILE A 227 2.68 -8.21 8.00
N SER A 228 1.51 -7.62 8.22
CA SER A 228 0.41 -7.63 7.28
C SER A 228 0.62 -6.68 6.10
N HIS A 229 1.27 -5.53 6.35
CA HIS A 229 1.53 -4.49 5.36
C HIS A 229 2.91 -3.87 5.57
N VAL A 230 3.53 -3.39 4.51
CA VAL A 230 4.88 -2.80 4.57
C VAL A 230 4.99 -1.56 5.46
N TYR A 231 3.87 -0.93 5.80
CA TYR A 231 3.83 0.30 6.60
C TYR A 231 3.48 0.08 8.08
N VAL A 232 3.38 -1.18 8.55
CA VAL A 232 3.01 -1.48 9.95
C VAL A 232 4.13 -2.08 10.79
N TYR A 233 5.36 -2.14 10.26
CA TYR A 233 6.49 -2.81 10.92
C TYR A 233 6.84 -2.24 12.30
N HIS A 234 6.53 -0.98 12.56
CA HIS A 234 6.73 -0.35 13.85
C HIS A 234 5.69 -0.77 14.91
N VAL A 235 4.57 -1.33 14.48
CA VAL A 235 3.51 -1.83 15.37
C VAL A 235 3.51 -3.36 15.40
N GLU A 236 3.41 -4.01 14.26
CA GLU A 236 3.24 -5.47 14.16
C GLU A 236 4.56 -6.26 14.21
N GLY A 237 5.66 -5.66 13.78
CA GLY A 237 6.93 -6.36 13.54
C GLY A 237 7.75 -6.71 14.77
N PHE A 238 7.40 -6.25 15.98
CA PHE A 238 8.21 -6.46 17.17
C PHE A 238 8.24 -7.91 17.63
N ARG A 239 9.47 -8.47 17.68
CA ARG A 239 9.77 -9.80 18.21
C ARG A 239 11.07 -9.71 19.00
N PRO A 240 11.05 -9.89 20.33
CA PRO A 240 12.22 -9.72 21.20
C PRO A 240 13.43 -10.55 20.78
N GLY A 241 14.61 -10.02 21.03
CA GLY A 241 15.91 -10.65 20.87
C GLY A 241 16.76 -10.11 19.72
N GLY A 242 17.99 -10.54 19.68
CA GLY A 242 18.98 -10.14 18.68
C GLY A 242 19.92 -9.03 19.14
N GLY A 243 20.42 -8.23 18.21
CA GLY A 243 21.38 -7.17 18.53
C GLY A 243 22.22 -6.72 17.35
N LEU A 244 23.31 -6.02 17.63
CA LEU A 244 24.31 -5.61 16.66
C LEU A 244 25.51 -6.56 16.70
N TYR A 245 25.95 -6.98 15.52
CA TYR A 245 27.04 -7.95 15.37
C TYR A 245 28.03 -7.48 14.33
N VAL A 246 29.29 -7.88 14.52
CA VAL A 246 30.36 -7.78 13.52
C VAL A 246 30.68 -9.17 13.03
N TYR A 247 30.58 -9.39 11.73
CA TYR A 247 30.93 -10.62 11.05
C TYR A 247 32.22 -10.46 10.28
N THR A 248 33.20 -11.37 10.53
CA THR A 248 34.45 -11.46 9.81
C THR A 248 34.46 -12.75 8.98
N PRO A 249 34.19 -12.68 7.64
CA PRO A 249 34.21 -13.84 6.78
C PRO A 249 35.57 -14.57 6.77
N GLN A 250 35.53 -15.92 6.78
CA GLN A 250 36.69 -16.81 6.68
C GLN A 250 36.31 -18.03 5.83
N GLU A 251 37.28 -18.82 5.41
CA GLU A 251 37.01 -20.02 4.60
C GLU A 251 36.16 -21.06 5.33
N ASP A 252 36.31 -21.15 6.65
CA ASP A 252 35.60 -22.08 7.55
C ASP A 252 34.24 -21.55 8.06
N GLY A 253 33.66 -20.50 7.46
CA GLY A 253 32.38 -19.88 7.84
C GLY A 253 32.53 -18.54 8.57
N GLY A 254 33.72 -18.23 9.11
CA GLY A 254 34.04 -16.95 9.72
C GLY A 254 33.63 -16.79 11.18
N ARG A 255 33.90 -15.60 11.74
CA ARG A 255 33.63 -15.26 13.14
C ARG A 255 32.55 -14.19 13.28
N LEU A 256 31.64 -14.42 14.21
CA LEU A 256 30.59 -13.51 14.58
C LEU A 256 30.83 -12.98 16.00
N LYS A 257 30.92 -11.65 16.16
CA LYS A 257 31.11 -10.98 17.45
C LYS A 257 29.87 -10.14 17.74
N CYS A 258 29.18 -10.38 18.86
CA CYS A 258 28.17 -9.48 19.38
C CYS A 258 28.84 -8.22 19.91
N ILE A 259 28.40 -7.04 19.48
CA ILE A 259 28.87 -5.74 19.98
C ILE A 259 27.82 -5.05 20.85
N PHE A 260 26.54 -5.39 20.63
CA PHE A 260 25.44 -4.93 21.47
C PHE A 260 24.30 -5.95 21.45
N ASP A 261 23.90 -6.43 22.63
CA ASP A 261 22.77 -7.35 22.80
C ASP A 261 21.51 -6.56 23.13
N ALA A 262 20.43 -6.74 22.36
CA ALA A 262 19.18 -6.06 22.58
C ALA A 262 18.36 -6.65 23.74
N GLY A 263 18.72 -7.85 24.26
CA GLY A 263 17.99 -8.51 25.33
C GLY A 263 16.54 -8.78 24.99
N GLU A 264 15.62 -8.22 25.80
CA GLU A 264 14.17 -8.26 25.54
C GLU A 264 13.73 -7.24 24.49
N GLY A 265 14.64 -6.44 23.97
CA GLY A 265 14.37 -5.47 22.90
C GLY A 265 14.52 -6.07 21.51
N MET A 266 14.38 -5.23 20.51
CA MET A 266 14.59 -5.58 19.10
C MET A 266 15.13 -4.37 18.35
N ILE A 267 16.19 -4.59 17.55
CA ILE A 267 16.73 -3.61 16.62
C ILE A 267 16.15 -3.91 15.22
N THR A 268 15.55 -2.89 14.59
CA THR A 268 15.01 -3.05 13.22
C THR A 268 16.00 -2.66 12.15
N THR A 269 16.67 -1.53 12.34
CA THR A 269 17.58 -0.91 11.36
C THR A 269 18.77 -0.28 12.07
N ALA A 270 19.90 -0.26 11.38
CA ALA A 270 21.12 0.41 11.82
C ALA A 270 21.82 1.04 10.62
N ASP A 271 22.54 2.13 10.86
CA ASP A 271 23.38 2.79 9.88
C ASP A 271 24.76 3.14 10.45
N LEU A 272 25.81 2.87 9.66
CA LEU A 272 27.20 3.08 10.03
C LEU A 272 27.64 4.46 9.56
N SER A 273 28.29 5.23 10.45
CA SER A 273 28.82 6.53 10.10
C SER A 273 29.83 6.47 8.94
N TYR A 274 29.95 7.55 8.17
CA TYR A 274 30.83 7.59 7.00
C TYR A 274 32.32 7.31 7.31
N ASP A 275 32.75 7.56 8.54
CA ASP A 275 34.11 7.21 9.00
C ASP A 275 34.24 5.76 9.51
N GLY A 276 33.12 5.03 9.57
CA GLY A 276 33.06 3.64 10.00
C GLY A 276 33.19 3.40 11.50
N ARG A 277 33.01 4.42 12.35
CA ARG A 277 33.30 4.35 13.77
C ARG A 277 32.10 4.29 14.69
N GLU A 278 30.96 4.78 14.26
CA GLU A 278 29.73 4.86 15.06
C GLU A 278 28.55 4.26 14.32
N ILE A 279 27.63 3.72 15.06
CA ILE A 279 26.39 3.12 14.59
C ILE A 279 25.24 3.93 15.20
N VAL A 280 24.34 4.41 14.36
CA VAL A 280 23.00 4.86 14.79
C VAL A 280 22.00 3.76 14.48
N PHE A 281 21.09 3.45 15.41
CA PHE A 281 20.15 2.35 15.22
C PHE A 281 18.81 2.63 15.90
N ALA A 282 17.76 2.01 15.38
CA ALA A 282 16.42 2.05 15.96
C ALA A 282 16.16 0.79 16.79
N MET A 283 15.87 0.96 18.07
CA MET A 283 15.59 -0.13 19.00
C MET A 283 14.33 0.14 19.81
N ARG A 284 13.47 -0.86 19.89
CA ARG A 284 12.38 -0.94 20.85
C ARG A 284 12.83 -1.81 22.02
N ARG A 285 12.69 -1.30 23.24
CA ARG A 285 13.23 -1.96 24.45
C ARG A 285 12.34 -3.06 25.00
N GLY A 286 11.07 -3.11 24.64
CA GLY A 286 10.11 -4.08 25.18
C GLY A 286 8.68 -3.64 24.96
N GLY A 287 7.88 -3.69 26.03
CA GLY A 287 6.48 -3.29 25.99
C GLY A 287 5.57 -4.35 25.36
N HIS A 288 4.46 -3.91 24.80
CA HIS A 288 3.44 -4.81 24.27
C HIS A 288 3.95 -5.62 23.05
N VAL A 289 3.68 -6.92 23.05
CA VAL A 289 3.94 -7.81 21.91
C VAL A 289 2.60 -8.18 21.30
N ALA A 290 2.43 -7.92 20.02
CA ALA A 290 1.24 -8.30 19.28
C ALA A 290 0.97 -9.81 19.41
N SER A 291 -0.23 -10.18 19.85
CA SER A 291 -0.62 -11.58 20.07
C SER A 291 -0.72 -12.38 18.77
N ASN A 292 -1.02 -11.69 17.68
CA ASN A 292 -1.01 -12.25 16.33
C ASN A 292 -0.50 -11.20 15.35
N PRO A 293 0.73 -11.34 14.82
CA PRO A 293 1.32 -10.36 13.92
C PRO A 293 0.58 -10.20 12.58
N VAL A 294 -0.27 -11.16 12.24
CA VAL A 294 -1.02 -11.18 10.97
C VAL A 294 -2.50 -10.89 11.20
N ALA A 295 -2.95 -10.74 12.43
CA ALA A 295 -4.37 -10.56 12.76
C ALA A 295 -4.82 -9.10 12.79
N HIS A 296 -4.19 -8.28 12.02
CA HIS A 296 -4.76 -7.12 11.40
C HIS A 296 -4.97 -5.85 12.19
N ILE A 297 -5.27 -5.82 13.47
CA ILE A 297 -5.66 -4.54 14.04
C ILE A 297 -5.47 -4.61 15.56
N GLU A 298 -4.36 -4.10 16.04
CA GLU A 298 -4.20 -3.91 17.47
C GLU A 298 -4.64 -2.52 17.90
N ASP A 299 -5.15 -2.45 19.12
CA ASP A 299 -5.45 -1.17 19.75
C ASP A 299 -4.14 -0.42 20.02
N ILE A 300 -3.89 0.65 19.27
CA ILE A 300 -2.65 1.42 19.40
C ILE A 300 -2.52 2.15 20.75
N SER A 301 -3.58 2.25 21.55
CA SER A 301 -3.47 2.73 22.93
C SER A 301 -2.52 1.90 23.79
N ARG A 302 -2.22 0.66 23.39
CA ARG A 302 -1.23 -0.20 24.05
C ARG A 302 0.22 0.20 23.82
N TYR A 303 0.46 1.18 22.94
CA TYR A 303 1.78 1.70 22.57
C TYR A 303 2.02 3.12 23.10
N GLU A 304 1.33 3.51 24.18
CA GLU A 304 1.44 4.84 24.77
C GLU A 304 2.66 5.02 25.70
N ASP A 305 3.41 3.95 25.98
CA ASP A 305 4.66 4.03 26.75
C ASP A 305 5.90 4.05 25.86
N GLU A 306 7.01 4.62 26.37
CA GLU A 306 8.28 4.70 25.64
C GLU A 306 8.84 3.31 25.30
N ALA A 307 8.65 2.31 26.18
CA ALA A 307 9.20 0.97 25.98
C ALA A 307 8.55 0.25 24.80
N SER A 308 7.29 0.56 24.50
CA SER A 308 6.54 0.01 23.37
C SER A 308 6.80 0.73 22.04
N ASN A 309 7.66 1.74 22.03
CA ASN A 309 8.01 2.52 20.85
C ASN A 309 9.50 2.42 20.53
N TYR A 310 9.82 2.49 19.25
CA TYR A 310 11.21 2.51 18.80
C TYR A 310 11.84 3.86 19.11
N GLN A 311 13.04 3.81 19.70
CA GLN A 311 13.88 4.98 19.95
C GLN A 311 15.20 4.85 19.21
N LEU A 312 15.86 5.96 18.93
CA LEU A 312 17.17 5.99 18.30
C LEU A 312 18.27 5.99 19.35
N PHE A 313 19.27 5.19 19.09
CA PHE A 313 20.47 5.02 19.90
C PHE A 313 21.70 5.19 19.03
N ARG A 314 22.79 5.60 19.67
CA ARG A 314 24.13 5.64 19.08
C ARG A 314 25.09 4.81 19.92
N VAL A 315 26.01 4.10 19.26
CA VAL A 315 27.06 3.31 19.92
C VAL A 315 28.30 3.30 19.05
N ALA A 316 29.50 3.23 19.66
CA ALA A 316 30.71 3.01 18.89
C ALA A 316 30.78 1.59 18.32
N ILE A 317 31.56 1.40 17.23
CA ILE A 317 31.66 0.09 16.54
C ILE A 317 32.25 -1.02 17.44
N ASP A 318 32.94 -0.67 18.54
CA ASP A 318 33.45 -1.61 19.53
C ASP A 318 32.41 -1.98 20.61
N GLY A 319 31.23 -1.33 20.61
CA GLY A 319 30.13 -1.47 21.57
C GLY A 319 30.18 -0.50 22.73
N SER A 320 31.18 0.37 22.81
CA SER A 320 31.29 1.38 23.88
C SER A 320 30.43 2.62 23.61
N GLY A 321 30.13 3.40 24.65
CA GLY A 321 29.53 4.72 24.54
C GLY A 321 28.07 4.70 24.07
N LEU A 322 27.27 3.72 24.48
CA LEU A 322 25.84 3.67 24.17
C LEU A 322 25.12 4.93 24.70
N GLU A 323 24.41 5.59 23.81
CA GLU A 323 23.62 6.79 24.13
C GLU A 323 22.23 6.67 23.47
N GLN A 324 21.17 7.01 24.19
CA GLN A 324 19.82 7.16 23.65
C GLN A 324 19.61 8.59 23.17
N LEU A 325 19.25 8.77 21.91
CA LEU A 325 19.12 10.08 21.25
C LEU A 325 17.68 10.60 21.21
N THR A 326 16.68 9.73 21.27
CA THR A 326 15.26 10.12 21.24
C THR A 326 14.50 9.50 22.39
N HIS A 327 13.44 10.19 22.85
CA HIS A 327 12.63 9.82 24.01
C HIS A 327 11.15 10.06 23.74
N GLY A 328 10.30 9.43 24.55
CA GLY A 328 8.86 9.64 24.58
C GLY A 328 8.03 8.54 23.92
N ALA A 329 6.72 8.67 24.04
CA ALA A 329 5.73 7.71 23.53
C ALA A 329 5.48 7.94 22.02
N CYS A 330 6.52 7.91 21.23
CA CYS A 330 6.45 7.98 19.78
C CYS A 330 7.56 7.13 19.15
N ASN A 331 7.30 6.56 17.99
CA ASN A 331 8.29 5.81 17.25
C ASN A 331 9.28 6.73 16.53
N ASN A 332 10.54 6.33 16.54
CA ASN A 332 11.62 6.93 15.79
C ASN A 332 12.39 5.77 15.12
N LEU A 333 12.40 5.74 13.80
CA LEU A 333 12.80 4.58 13.00
C LEU A 333 13.70 4.95 11.85
N ASP A 334 14.33 3.94 11.26
CA ASP A 334 15.11 4.02 10.02
C ASP A 334 16.10 5.19 10.02
N PRO A 335 16.98 5.30 11.04
CA PRO A 335 17.97 6.36 11.04
C PRO A 335 18.99 6.19 9.93
N CYS A 336 19.42 7.30 9.32
CA CYS A 336 20.59 7.34 8.45
C CYS A 336 21.43 8.59 8.74
N TRP A 337 22.78 8.41 8.67
CA TRP A 337 23.71 9.51 8.82
C TRP A 337 23.64 10.48 7.65
N LEU A 338 23.62 11.77 7.97
CA LEU A 338 23.73 12.84 6.97
C LEU A 338 25.19 13.25 6.78
N PRO A 339 25.57 13.75 5.58
CA PRO A 339 26.95 14.17 5.32
C PRO A 339 27.47 15.31 6.20
N ASP A 340 26.57 16.09 6.80
CA ASP A 340 26.89 17.16 7.74
C ASP A 340 27.06 16.69 9.20
N GLY A 341 26.96 15.36 9.41
CA GLY A 341 27.04 14.71 10.73
C GLY A 341 25.70 14.66 11.47
N GLY A 342 24.62 15.20 10.93
CA GLY A 342 23.27 15.01 11.46
C GLY A 342 22.72 13.63 11.17
N ILE A 343 21.50 13.35 11.63
CA ILE A 343 20.80 12.08 11.44
C ILE A 343 19.42 12.36 10.87
N ALA A 344 19.07 11.75 9.74
CA ALA A 344 17.70 11.70 9.26
C ALA A 344 17.00 10.43 9.74
N PHE A 345 15.71 10.50 9.99
CA PHE A 345 14.91 9.39 10.51
C PHE A 345 13.43 9.64 10.26
N ILE A 346 12.59 8.63 10.43
CA ILE A 346 11.14 8.81 10.41
C ILE A 346 10.58 8.77 11.84
N SER A 347 9.52 9.56 12.07
CA SER A 347 8.89 9.64 13.40
C SER A 347 7.39 9.92 13.29
N ASP A 348 6.62 9.30 14.16
CA ASP A 348 5.18 9.54 14.33
C ASP A 348 4.85 10.53 15.46
N ARG A 349 5.83 11.31 15.94
CA ARG A 349 5.64 12.36 16.94
C ARG A 349 4.66 13.45 16.55
N LYS A 350 4.45 13.67 15.24
CA LYS A 350 3.32 14.42 14.73
C LYS A 350 2.10 13.50 14.74
N PRO A 351 1.02 13.81 15.49
CA PRO A 351 -0.15 12.95 15.53
C PRO A 351 -0.81 12.85 14.14
N ALA A 352 -0.62 11.75 13.48
CA ALA A 352 -1.28 11.40 12.23
C ALA A 352 -1.46 9.89 12.14
N TYR A 353 -2.56 9.46 11.52
CA TYR A 353 -2.95 8.05 11.40
C TYR A 353 -3.32 7.73 9.96
N ALA A 354 -3.06 6.51 9.54
CA ALA A 354 -3.50 6.04 8.23
C ALA A 354 -5.03 6.07 8.11
N TYR A 355 -5.53 6.38 6.92
CA TYR A 355 -6.97 6.47 6.69
C TYR A 355 -7.64 5.11 6.60
N CYS A 356 -6.96 4.12 6.04
CA CYS A 356 -7.49 2.78 5.80
C CYS A 356 -7.08 1.75 6.86
N TYR A 357 -6.27 2.14 7.85
CA TYR A 357 -5.75 1.24 8.88
C TYR A 357 -5.55 1.95 10.22
N VAL A 358 -5.49 1.16 11.31
CA VAL A 358 -5.38 1.70 12.67
C VAL A 358 -3.91 1.77 13.08
N VAL A 359 -3.15 2.61 12.42
CA VAL A 359 -1.71 2.73 12.64
C VAL A 359 -1.28 4.19 12.53
N THR A 360 -0.26 4.56 13.29
CA THR A 360 0.38 5.87 13.20
C THR A 360 1.08 6.07 11.86
N SER A 361 1.24 7.31 11.46
CA SER A 361 1.84 7.70 10.17
C SER A 361 3.16 8.44 10.41
N PRO A 362 4.31 7.72 10.55
CA PRO A 362 5.61 8.35 10.67
C PRO A 362 6.00 9.11 9.39
N VAL A 363 6.61 10.26 9.56
CA VAL A 363 7.12 11.13 8.50
C VAL A 363 8.58 11.46 8.73
N LEU A 364 9.26 12.04 7.73
CA LEU A 364 10.68 12.32 7.74
C LEU A 364 11.04 13.48 8.69
N TYR A 365 12.04 13.24 9.53
CA TYR A 365 12.67 14.20 10.45
C TYR A 365 14.18 14.20 10.27
N ARG A 366 14.82 15.21 10.81
CA ARG A 366 16.26 15.19 11.10
C ARG A 366 16.56 15.73 12.50
N MET A 367 17.74 15.41 13.01
CA MET A 367 18.31 15.93 14.24
C MET A 367 19.83 16.12 14.11
N ASP A 368 20.42 16.80 15.06
CA ASP A 368 21.86 16.85 15.21
C ASP A 368 22.39 15.50 15.75
N ARG A 369 23.70 15.24 15.63
CA ARG A 369 24.35 13.99 16.07
C ARG A 369 24.08 13.62 17.54
N ASP A 370 23.84 14.60 18.39
CA ASP A 370 23.57 14.44 19.83
C ASP A 370 22.07 14.33 20.17
N GLY A 371 21.21 14.17 19.18
CA GLY A 371 19.75 14.06 19.34
C GLY A 371 19.01 15.40 19.49
N ARG A 372 19.72 16.54 19.47
CA ARG A 372 19.11 17.88 19.58
C ARG A 372 18.59 18.39 18.25
N ASN A 373 17.89 19.52 18.30
CA ASN A 373 17.37 20.24 17.11
C ASN A 373 16.54 19.35 16.18
N GLN A 374 15.70 18.51 16.77
CA GLN A 374 14.80 17.64 16.04
C GLN A 374 13.77 18.47 15.27
N ARG A 375 13.74 18.31 13.94
CA ARG A 375 12.83 19.06 13.07
C ARG A 375 12.26 18.19 11.97
N ARG A 376 11.00 18.46 11.60
CA ARG A 376 10.32 17.77 10.52
C ARG A 376 10.86 18.24 9.17
N LEU A 377 11.03 17.32 8.23
CA LEU A 377 11.46 17.58 6.86
C LEU A 377 10.33 17.38 5.85
N SER A 378 9.41 16.47 6.11
CA SER A 378 8.30 16.16 5.18
C SER A 378 6.95 16.44 5.83
N SER A 379 5.97 16.76 5.00
CA SER A 379 4.60 17.05 5.42
C SER A 379 3.62 16.08 4.76
N ASN A 380 3.96 14.79 4.80
CA ASN A 380 3.03 13.74 4.36
C ASN A 380 1.86 13.62 5.34
N TYR A 381 0.67 13.37 4.83
CA TYR A 381 -0.52 13.04 5.62
C TYR A 381 -0.68 11.52 5.82
N LEU A 382 0.14 10.73 5.11
CA LEU A 382 0.37 9.31 5.31
C LEU A 382 1.83 9.08 5.74
N MET A 383 2.47 8.02 5.27
CA MET A 383 3.78 7.58 5.76
C MET A 383 4.90 7.82 4.78
N ASP A 384 6.07 8.11 5.35
CA ASP A 384 7.37 8.02 4.70
C ASP A 384 8.14 6.83 5.28
N PHE A 385 9.03 6.20 4.48
CA PHE A 385 9.77 5.01 4.88
C PHE A 385 11.23 5.07 4.45
N THR A 386 12.07 4.35 5.17
CA THR A 386 13.42 3.92 4.78
C THR A 386 14.27 5.00 4.09
N PRO A 387 14.55 6.12 4.76
CA PRO A 387 15.39 7.16 4.19
C PRO A 387 16.85 6.70 4.05
N SER A 388 17.52 7.21 3.02
CA SER A 388 18.97 7.13 2.84
C SER A 388 19.48 8.39 2.13
N VAL A 389 20.80 8.53 1.96
CA VAL A 389 21.38 9.75 1.36
C VAL A 389 21.93 9.45 -0.03
N LEU A 390 21.48 10.20 -1.03
CA LEU A 390 22.00 10.16 -2.39
C LEU A 390 23.41 10.76 -2.47
N ILE A 391 24.16 10.43 -3.53
CA ILE A 391 25.50 10.96 -3.76
C ILE A 391 25.53 12.50 -3.85
N ASP A 392 24.41 13.09 -4.35
CA ASP A 392 24.24 14.55 -4.44
C ASP A 392 23.86 15.22 -3.12
N GLY A 393 23.72 14.43 -2.04
CA GLY A 393 23.43 14.91 -0.68
C GLY A 393 21.95 15.02 -0.32
N ARG A 394 21.04 14.79 -1.26
CA ARG A 394 19.60 14.72 -0.96
C ARG A 394 19.26 13.44 -0.21
N ILE A 395 18.20 13.49 0.57
CA ILE A 395 17.61 12.32 1.22
C ILE A 395 16.61 11.68 0.24
N ILE A 396 16.83 10.41 -0.10
CA ILE A 396 15.86 9.59 -0.81
C ILE A 396 15.06 8.76 0.19
N TYR A 397 13.77 8.60 -0.06
CA TYR A 397 12.87 7.85 0.81
C TYR A 397 11.66 7.34 0.04
N THR A 398 10.97 6.36 0.58
CA THR A 398 9.69 5.88 0.04
C THR A 398 8.56 6.72 0.60
N ARG A 399 7.61 7.11 -0.24
CA ARG A 399 6.45 7.89 0.16
C ARG A 399 5.15 7.22 -0.28
N TRP A 400 4.24 7.05 0.65
CA TRP A 400 2.89 6.57 0.43
C TRP A 400 1.90 7.73 0.37
N GLU A 401 1.04 7.75 -0.64
CA GLU A 401 0.05 8.81 -0.84
C GLU A 401 -1.21 8.31 -1.55
N TYR A 402 -2.33 8.95 -1.31
CA TYR A 402 -3.61 8.60 -1.92
C TYR A 402 -4.15 9.62 -2.92
N VAL A 403 -3.99 10.87 -2.77
CA VAL A 403 -4.57 12.01 -3.51
C VAL A 403 -5.61 11.60 -4.58
N ASP A 404 -6.75 11.07 -4.13
CA ASP A 404 -7.82 10.49 -4.95
C ASP A 404 -7.29 9.48 -6.00
N ARG A 405 -6.44 8.57 -5.53
CA ARG A 405 -5.96 7.38 -6.23
C ARG A 405 -6.21 6.14 -5.36
N ALA A 406 -6.20 4.95 -5.96
CA ALA A 406 -6.29 3.73 -5.17
C ALA A 406 -5.12 3.61 -4.20
N ALA A 407 -5.42 3.11 -3.00
CA ALA A 407 -4.50 3.12 -1.87
C ALA A 407 -3.27 2.22 -2.03
N CYS A 408 -3.41 1.10 -2.73
CA CYS A 408 -2.42 0.05 -2.70
C CYS A 408 -1.21 0.27 -3.59
N PRO A 409 -1.31 0.63 -4.87
CA PRO A 409 -0.23 0.36 -5.80
C PRO A 409 0.82 1.44 -5.92
N ILE A 410 0.81 2.52 -5.13
CA ILE A 410 1.80 3.60 -5.30
C ILE A 410 2.45 3.98 -3.98
N GLN A 411 3.63 3.37 -3.77
CA GLN A 411 4.60 3.75 -2.75
C GLN A 411 5.94 3.96 -3.45
N SER A 412 6.12 5.18 -3.93
CA SER A 412 7.19 5.56 -4.84
C SER A 412 8.38 6.20 -4.14
N LEU A 413 9.49 6.30 -4.84
CA LEU A 413 10.71 6.95 -4.35
C LEU A 413 10.66 8.45 -4.59
N TRP A 414 10.97 9.22 -3.55
CA TRP A 414 11.05 10.67 -3.54
C TRP A 414 12.39 11.13 -2.99
N ALA A 415 12.80 12.32 -3.37
CA ALA A 415 14.01 12.95 -2.85
C ALA A 415 13.72 14.34 -2.32
N ILE A 416 14.44 14.73 -1.27
CA ILE A 416 14.29 16.01 -0.57
C ILE A 416 15.64 16.48 -0.06
N ASN A 417 15.85 17.78 0.05
CA ASN A 417 17.05 18.33 0.67
C ASN A 417 17.03 18.09 2.19
N PRO A 418 18.21 18.03 2.86
CA PRO A 418 18.29 17.84 4.32
C PRO A 418 17.67 18.96 5.16
N ASP A 419 17.24 20.06 4.56
CA ASP A 419 16.49 21.14 5.21
C ASP A 419 14.96 21.07 4.98
N GLY A 420 14.49 20.08 4.20
CA GLY A 420 13.09 19.87 3.86
C GLY A 420 12.63 20.55 2.57
N THR A 421 13.51 21.27 1.90
CA THR A 421 13.22 21.95 0.62
C THR A 421 13.43 21.03 -0.58
N GLY A 422 12.98 21.45 -1.76
CA GLY A 422 13.28 20.78 -3.02
C GLY A 422 12.65 19.40 -3.17
N LEU A 423 11.49 19.18 -2.59
CA LEU A 423 10.76 17.91 -2.71
C LEU A 423 10.53 17.55 -4.18
N THR A 424 10.97 16.38 -4.60
CA THR A 424 10.81 15.89 -5.96
C THR A 424 10.61 14.38 -6.02
N GLY A 425 9.75 13.89 -6.92
CA GLY A 425 9.64 12.46 -7.20
C GLY A 425 10.92 11.96 -7.86
N PHE A 426 11.44 10.85 -7.37
CA PHE A 426 12.61 10.19 -7.92
C PHE A 426 12.22 9.13 -8.96
N TYR A 427 11.38 8.17 -8.54
CA TYR A 427 10.88 7.12 -9.43
C TYR A 427 9.58 6.49 -8.92
N GLY A 428 8.68 6.12 -9.85
CA GLY A 428 7.59 5.19 -9.59
C GLY A 428 6.24 5.81 -9.24
N ASN A 429 6.09 7.14 -9.25
CA ASN A 429 4.82 7.79 -8.90
C ASN A 429 3.66 7.49 -9.86
N ARG A 430 3.96 6.92 -11.04
CA ARG A 430 3.00 6.44 -12.05
C ARG A 430 3.30 5.01 -12.49
N VAL A 431 3.84 4.18 -11.59
CA VAL A 431 4.15 2.78 -11.85
C VAL A 431 3.25 1.91 -10.96
N LEU A 432 2.53 0.97 -11.58
CA LEU A 432 1.62 0.07 -10.85
C LEU A 432 2.32 -1.20 -10.39
N SER A 433 3.31 -1.66 -11.14
CA SER A 433 4.04 -2.88 -10.82
C SER A 433 5.52 -2.72 -11.20
N PRO A 434 6.42 -2.84 -10.21
CA PRO A 434 6.19 -3.01 -8.77
C PRO A 434 5.45 -1.82 -8.13
N GLY A 435 4.55 -2.11 -7.17
CA GLY A 435 3.75 -1.07 -6.52
C GLY A 435 4.46 -0.33 -5.39
N THR A 436 5.48 -0.96 -4.81
CA THR A 436 6.22 -0.44 -3.65
C THR A 436 7.71 -0.59 -3.85
N PHE A 437 8.46 0.45 -3.52
CA PHE A 437 9.92 0.45 -3.50
C PHE A 437 10.41 0.82 -2.09
N MET A 438 11.29 0.02 -1.50
CA MET A 438 11.83 0.26 -0.15
C MET A 438 13.35 0.16 -0.13
N ASP A 439 13.96 0.65 0.96
CA ASP A 439 15.40 0.50 1.23
C ASP A 439 16.29 0.97 0.07
N ALA A 440 15.93 2.09 -0.56
CA ALA A 440 16.70 2.65 -1.67
C ALA A 440 18.08 3.11 -1.21
N GLN A 441 19.13 2.63 -1.89
CA GLN A 441 20.54 2.95 -1.58
C GLN A 441 21.26 3.42 -2.84
N PRO A 442 22.02 4.53 -2.82
CA PRO A 442 22.71 5.04 -4.00
C PRO A 442 23.81 4.09 -4.48
N ILE A 443 23.93 3.91 -5.78
CA ILE A 443 25.01 3.12 -6.40
C ILE A 443 26.27 4.00 -6.45
N PRO A 444 27.38 3.66 -5.75
CA PRO A 444 28.51 4.58 -5.56
C PRO A 444 29.24 4.99 -6.82
N ASP A 445 29.34 4.10 -7.80
CA ASP A 445 30.07 4.28 -9.08
C ASP A 445 29.13 4.24 -10.29
N GLY A 446 27.84 4.40 -10.05
CA GLY A 446 26.80 4.31 -11.05
C GLY A 446 25.83 5.48 -10.98
N ARG A 447 24.76 5.34 -11.77
CA ARG A 447 23.60 6.22 -11.70
C ARG A 447 22.47 5.49 -10.98
N GLY A 448 21.68 6.26 -10.22
CA GLY A 448 20.49 5.73 -9.60
C GLY A 448 20.73 5.00 -8.28
N VAL A 449 19.85 4.07 -7.97
CA VAL A 449 19.79 3.40 -6.66
C VAL A 449 19.54 1.89 -6.82
N LEU A 450 19.95 1.11 -5.82
CA LEU A 450 19.36 -0.21 -5.56
C LEU A 450 18.16 -0.04 -4.64
N ALA A 451 17.11 -0.82 -4.85
CA ALA A 451 15.94 -0.83 -3.98
C ALA A 451 15.31 -2.23 -3.92
N VAL A 452 14.51 -2.46 -2.88
CA VAL A 452 13.60 -3.61 -2.80
C VAL A 452 12.33 -3.27 -3.56
N ALA A 453 11.99 -4.07 -4.57
CA ALA A 453 10.71 -4.02 -5.26
C ALA A 453 9.75 -5.03 -4.62
N THR A 454 8.65 -4.54 -4.05
CA THR A 454 7.71 -5.34 -3.28
C THR A 454 6.28 -4.89 -3.47
N ASN A 455 5.39 -5.39 -2.65
CA ASN A 455 3.97 -5.05 -2.62
C ASN A 455 3.63 -4.17 -1.41
N HIS A 456 2.45 -3.57 -1.42
CA HIS A 456 1.87 -2.86 -0.28
C HIS A 456 1.50 -3.84 0.87
N ASN A 457 0.85 -4.95 0.53
CA ASN A 457 0.50 -6.00 1.49
C ASN A 457 1.64 -7.01 1.63
N GLY A 458 2.00 -7.35 2.85
CA GLY A 458 3.05 -8.30 3.17
C GLY A 458 4.25 -7.67 3.86
N SER A 459 5.28 -8.46 4.03
CA SER A 459 6.52 -8.04 4.68
C SER A 459 7.35 -7.12 3.79
N CYS A 460 8.26 -6.35 4.38
CA CYS A 460 9.17 -5.43 3.67
C CYS A 460 10.26 -6.18 2.88
N ARG A 461 9.88 -7.22 2.16
CA ARG A 461 10.76 -8.13 1.39
C ARG A 461 10.28 -8.23 -0.05
N GLY A 462 11.20 -8.43 -0.98
CA GLY A 462 10.85 -8.52 -2.40
C GLY A 462 12.03 -8.95 -3.27
N GLY A 463 12.03 -8.52 -4.54
CA GLY A 463 13.17 -8.61 -5.44
C GLY A 463 14.07 -7.38 -5.34
N ILE A 464 15.35 -7.52 -5.67
CA ILE A 464 16.27 -6.38 -5.72
C ILE A 464 16.32 -5.82 -7.14
N VAL A 465 16.16 -4.52 -7.23
CA VAL A 465 16.20 -3.78 -8.50
C VAL A 465 17.23 -2.66 -8.47
N ALA A 466 17.86 -2.44 -9.62
CA ALA A 466 18.60 -1.21 -9.89
C ALA A 466 17.67 -0.25 -10.65
N ILE A 467 17.56 0.99 -10.18
CA ILE A 467 16.70 2.02 -10.77
C ILE A 467 17.57 3.18 -11.26
N ASP A 468 17.59 3.41 -12.58
CA ASP A 468 18.22 4.58 -13.19
C ASP A 468 17.14 5.52 -13.77
N PRO A 469 16.80 6.62 -13.07
CA PRO A 469 15.75 7.53 -13.50
C PRO A 469 16.10 8.32 -14.78
N ALA A 470 17.31 8.21 -15.30
CA ALA A 470 17.68 8.83 -16.57
C ALA A 470 16.91 8.24 -17.77
N TRP A 471 16.41 7.02 -17.65
CA TRP A 471 15.52 6.40 -18.65
C TRP A 471 14.06 6.86 -18.52
N GLY A 472 13.73 7.56 -17.46
CA GLY A 472 12.40 8.09 -17.18
C GLY A 472 11.95 7.80 -15.76
N ALA A 473 11.42 8.82 -15.07
CA ALA A 473 10.98 8.72 -13.69
C ALA A 473 9.80 7.72 -13.48
N ASN A 474 9.19 7.23 -14.56
CA ASN A 474 8.13 6.24 -14.54
C ASN A 474 8.29 5.17 -15.63
N ALA A 475 9.41 5.15 -16.33
CA ALA A 475 9.66 4.22 -17.40
C ALA A 475 10.04 2.83 -16.85
N ARG A 476 9.54 1.78 -17.48
CA ARG A 476 9.88 0.40 -17.11
C ARG A 476 11.36 0.11 -17.36
N GLU A 477 11.93 0.74 -18.38
CA GLU A 477 13.33 0.64 -18.77
C GLU A 477 14.29 1.18 -17.70
N SER A 478 13.80 2.00 -16.79
CA SER A 478 14.56 2.48 -15.63
C SER A 478 14.87 1.38 -14.63
N VAL A 479 14.17 0.24 -14.67
CA VAL A 479 14.25 -0.83 -13.66
C VAL A 479 14.92 -2.07 -14.24
N ARG A 480 16.07 -2.44 -13.67
CA ARG A 480 16.73 -3.72 -13.92
C ARG A 480 16.54 -4.64 -12.71
N ASN A 481 15.94 -5.81 -12.93
CA ASN A 481 15.81 -6.83 -11.89
C ASN A 481 17.17 -7.54 -11.68
N LEU A 482 17.72 -7.49 -10.48
CA LEU A 482 19.00 -8.12 -10.10
C LEU A 482 18.81 -9.48 -9.40
N THR A 483 17.55 -9.85 -9.15
CA THR A 483 17.14 -11.14 -8.59
C THR A 483 16.11 -11.78 -9.52
N PRO A 484 16.53 -12.25 -10.71
CA PRO A 484 15.63 -12.72 -11.76
C PRO A 484 14.77 -13.92 -11.35
N GLU A 485 15.15 -14.62 -10.28
CA GLU A 485 14.35 -15.66 -9.64
C GLU A 485 13.05 -15.14 -9.02
N ILE A 486 12.92 -13.81 -8.81
CA ILE A 486 11.73 -13.16 -8.31
C ILE A 486 11.06 -12.39 -9.46
N ASP A 487 9.81 -12.72 -9.75
CA ASP A 487 9.01 -11.92 -10.69
C ASP A 487 8.54 -10.64 -10.04
N ILE A 488 9.26 -9.55 -10.27
CA ILE A 488 8.91 -8.22 -9.75
C ILE A 488 7.69 -7.58 -10.45
N TYR A 489 7.18 -8.20 -11.52
CA TYR A 489 5.97 -7.80 -12.23
C TYR A 489 4.77 -8.75 -11.99
N ALA A 490 4.90 -9.67 -11.06
CA ALA A 490 3.83 -10.57 -10.65
C ALA A 490 2.65 -9.85 -9.98
N HIS A 491 2.83 -8.58 -9.66
CA HIS A 491 1.77 -7.72 -9.17
C HIS A 491 0.59 -7.73 -10.15
N ARG A 492 -0.55 -8.20 -9.71
CA ARG A 492 -1.76 -8.22 -10.51
C ARG A 492 -2.62 -7.05 -10.12
N VAL A 493 -2.82 -6.16 -11.07
CA VAL A 493 -3.66 -4.99 -10.95
C VAL A 493 -4.98 -5.34 -11.62
N GLY A 494 -6.10 -5.30 -10.92
CA GLY A 494 -7.44 -5.40 -11.43
C GLY A 494 -8.19 -6.70 -11.33
N GLY A 495 -9.47 -6.51 -11.19
CA GLY A 495 -10.52 -7.35 -11.66
C GLY A 495 -10.49 -8.82 -11.26
N GLY A 496 -10.43 -9.09 -9.98
CA GLY A 496 -10.77 -10.42 -9.55
C GLY A 496 -11.98 -10.43 -8.63
N PRO A 497 -12.59 -11.57 -8.40
CA PRO A 497 -13.50 -11.71 -7.30
C PRO A 497 -12.79 -11.23 -6.03
N TYR A 498 -13.56 -10.77 -5.06
CA TYR A 498 -13.05 -10.28 -3.79
C TYR A 498 -11.84 -11.08 -3.31
N GLY A 499 -10.75 -10.39 -3.04
CA GLY A 499 -9.46 -10.99 -2.76
C GLY A 499 -8.53 -11.12 -3.97
N ASN A 500 -9.03 -11.10 -5.18
CA ASN A 500 -8.20 -11.07 -6.38
C ASN A 500 -7.99 -9.65 -6.88
N GLY A 501 -8.85 -8.74 -6.47
CA GLY A 501 -8.66 -7.33 -6.66
C GLY A 501 -7.72 -6.72 -5.63
N MET A 502 -7.40 -7.38 -4.57
CA MET A 502 -6.32 -7.03 -3.67
C MET A 502 -4.98 -7.48 -4.27
N LEU A 503 -4.63 -6.96 -5.14
CA LEU A 503 -3.76 -6.61 -6.22
C LEU A 503 -2.31 -6.57 -5.90
N ASP A 504 -1.94 -6.87 -4.73
CA ASP A 504 -0.81 -6.39 -4.09
C ASP A 504 -0.02 -7.46 -3.35
N CYS A 505 -0.16 -8.71 -3.79
CA CYS A 505 0.48 -9.85 -3.16
C CYS A 505 1.14 -10.79 -4.18
N GLY A 506 1.40 -10.33 -5.38
CA GLY A 506 2.00 -11.15 -6.44
C GLY A 506 3.52 -11.29 -6.32
N ILE A 507 4.21 -10.25 -5.84
CA ILE A 507 5.66 -10.28 -5.69
C ILE A 507 5.97 -11.03 -4.40
N ARG A 508 6.56 -12.20 -4.55
CA ARG A 508 7.03 -13.04 -3.44
C ARG A 508 8.54 -13.10 -3.50
N GLY A 509 9.19 -12.41 -2.59
CA GLY A 509 10.63 -12.39 -2.51
C GLY A 509 11.10 -12.35 -1.06
N MET A 510 12.34 -12.76 -0.84
CA MET A 510 12.94 -12.84 0.48
C MET A 510 14.03 -11.81 0.69
N TYR A 511 14.27 -10.95 -0.28
CA TYR A 511 15.38 -10.00 -0.23
C TYR A 511 14.98 -8.71 0.47
N GLU A 512 15.85 -8.24 1.35
CA GLU A 512 15.72 -6.96 2.05
C GLU A 512 17.08 -6.32 2.31
N LYS A 513 17.07 -5.00 2.51
CA LYS A 513 18.25 -4.22 2.91
C LYS A 513 19.45 -4.37 1.96
N PRO A 514 19.31 -4.10 0.65
CA PRO A 514 20.44 -4.11 -0.27
C PRO A 514 21.40 -2.97 0.03
N LEU A 515 22.71 -3.24 -0.01
CA LEU A 515 23.75 -2.21 0.08
C LEU A 515 24.74 -2.34 -1.07
N PRO A 516 24.78 -1.38 -2.00
CA PRO A 516 25.74 -1.37 -3.10
C PRO A 516 27.17 -1.14 -2.60
N LEU A 517 28.12 -1.88 -3.16
CA LEU A 517 29.54 -1.79 -2.81
C LEU A 517 30.41 -1.06 -3.83
N GLY A 518 29.86 -0.77 -5.02
CA GLY A 518 30.57 -0.39 -6.23
C GLY A 518 30.99 -1.59 -7.09
N GLY A 519 31.47 -1.34 -8.30
CA GLY A 519 31.88 -2.40 -9.23
C GLY A 519 30.77 -3.41 -9.55
N GLN A 520 29.51 -2.97 -9.56
CA GLN A 520 28.32 -3.81 -9.78
C GLN A 520 28.18 -4.95 -8.76
N ARG A 521 28.55 -4.71 -7.51
CA ARG A 521 28.41 -5.67 -6.40
C ARG A 521 27.58 -5.07 -5.28
N PHE A 522 26.87 -5.93 -4.53
CA PHE A 522 26.08 -5.50 -3.37
C PHE A 522 25.97 -6.59 -2.31
N LEU A 523 25.82 -6.17 -1.07
CA LEU A 523 25.41 -7.01 0.04
C LEU A 523 23.88 -6.96 0.17
N VAL A 524 23.27 -8.06 0.62
CA VAL A 524 21.82 -8.15 0.81
C VAL A 524 21.49 -9.24 1.82
N SER A 525 20.36 -9.14 2.49
CA SER A 525 19.76 -10.24 3.26
C SER A 525 18.73 -10.97 2.39
N LYS A 526 18.86 -12.29 2.30
CA LYS A 526 17.87 -13.20 1.69
C LYS A 526 17.31 -14.11 2.79
N GLY A 527 16.08 -13.84 3.26
CA GLY A 527 15.47 -14.64 4.33
C GLY A 527 16.32 -14.72 5.62
N GLY A 528 17.10 -13.68 5.92
CA GLY A 528 18.03 -13.65 7.04
C GLY A 528 19.42 -14.24 6.77
N VAL A 529 19.70 -14.69 5.54
CA VAL A 529 21.04 -15.07 5.07
C VAL A 529 21.69 -13.86 4.43
N ILE A 530 22.91 -13.52 4.85
CA ILE A 530 23.71 -12.50 4.20
C ILE A 530 24.33 -13.05 2.93
N GLN A 531 24.08 -12.39 1.81
CA GLN A 531 24.66 -12.71 0.52
C GLN A 531 25.48 -11.53 -0.03
N LEU A 532 26.61 -11.87 -0.65
CA LEU A 532 27.30 -11.00 -1.60
C LEU A 532 26.83 -11.36 -3.02
N ARG A 533 26.35 -10.39 -3.76
CA ARG A 533 25.84 -10.61 -5.14
C ARG A 533 26.46 -9.63 -6.12
N ASP A 534 26.39 -9.99 -7.39
CA ASP A 534 26.65 -9.08 -8.49
C ASP A 534 25.38 -8.74 -9.28
N PHE A 535 25.48 -7.82 -10.22
CA PHE A 535 24.36 -7.39 -11.05
C PHE A 535 23.96 -8.43 -12.11
N ASP A 536 24.71 -9.48 -12.29
CA ASP A 536 24.43 -10.60 -13.21
C ASP A 536 23.83 -11.81 -12.49
N ALA A 537 23.28 -11.56 -11.28
CA ALA A 537 22.56 -12.51 -10.43
C ALA A 537 23.41 -13.64 -9.81
N ASN A 538 24.75 -13.61 -9.92
CA ASN A 538 25.59 -14.51 -9.16
C ASN A 538 25.54 -14.15 -7.68
N ALA A 539 25.63 -15.16 -6.82
CA ALA A 539 25.53 -15.00 -5.38
C ALA A 539 26.57 -15.82 -4.63
N ALA A 540 26.98 -15.33 -3.48
CA ALA A 540 27.75 -16.06 -2.50
C ALA A 540 27.11 -15.88 -1.12
N SER A 541 26.52 -16.94 -0.57
CA SER A 541 26.02 -16.95 0.80
C SER A 541 27.17 -16.93 1.79
N LEU A 542 27.12 -16.02 2.76
CA LEU A 542 28.19 -15.72 3.70
C LEU A 542 27.87 -16.20 5.11
N LEU A 543 26.69 -15.91 5.59
CA LEU A 543 26.27 -16.19 6.97
C LEU A 543 24.77 -16.42 7.00
N GLY A 544 24.33 -17.53 7.56
CA GLY A 544 22.92 -17.88 7.74
C GLY A 544 22.49 -17.94 9.20
N PRO A 545 21.17 -17.93 9.47
CA PRO A 545 20.63 -18.03 10.81
C PRO A 545 20.90 -19.41 11.42
N ALA A 546 21.33 -19.43 12.69
CA ALA A 546 21.56 -20.67 13.42
C ALA A 546 20.46 -20.95 14.48
N ASP A 547 19.68 -19.95 14.86
CA ASP A 547 18.78 -20.00 16.03
C ASP A 547 17.38 -19.43 15.72
N GLY A 548 16.95 -19.46 14.47
CA GLY A 548 15.67 -18.91 14.03
C GLY A 548 15.64 -17.39 13.91
N MET A 549 16.76 -16.71 14.18
CA MET A 549 16.93 -15.28 13.91
C MET A 549 17.79 -15.10 12.66
N GLY A 550 17.37 -14.19 11.78
CA GLY A 550 18.13 -13.83 10.60
C GLY A 550 19.11 -12.67 10.85
N PHE A 551 19.97 -12.45 9.88
CA PHE A 551 20.90 -11.32 9.80
C PHE A 551 20.41 -10.35 8.72
N TYR A 552 20.48 -9.06 9.04
CA TYR A 552 19.90 -7.99 8.21
C TYR A 552 20.79 -6.75 8.19
N SER A 553 20.48 -5.79 7.32
CA SER A 553 21.19 -4.50 7.17
C SER A 553 22.72 -4.67 7.10
N PRO A 554 23.26 -5.49 6.16
CA PRO A 554 24.69 -5.72 6.07
C PRO A 554 25.43 -4.47 5.59
N GLN A 555 26.44 -4.02 6.35
CA GLN A 555 27.24 -2.85 6.01
C GLN A 555 28.74 -3.15 6.15
N PRO A 556 29.57 -2.84 5.13
CA PRO A 556 31.02 -3.04 5.23
C PRO A 556 31.63 -2.05 6.23
N ILE A 557 32.41 -2.53 7.18
CA ILE A 557 33.09 -1.67 8.14
C ILE A 557 34.35 -1.12 7.48
N ARG A 558 34.19 0.08 6.92
CA ARG A 558 35.25 0.88 6.31
C ARG A 558 34.80 2.33 6.19
N PRO A 559 35.70 3.30 6.08
CA PRO A 559 35.35 4.66 5.69
C PRO A 559 34.65 4.64 4.30
N GLN A 560 33.59 5.42 4.19
CA GLN A 560 32.80 5.54 2.95
C GLN A 560 32.99 6.94 2.36
N PRO A 561 32.92 7.11 1.03
CA PRO A 561 32.92 8.41 0.42
C PRO A 561 31.78 9.26 0.99
N LEU A 562 32.11 10.48 1.43
CA LEU A 562 31.12 11.41 1.93
C LEU A 562 30.29 11.96 0.76
N PRO A 563 28.96 11.84 0.75
CA PRO A 563 28.10 12.51 -0.22
C PRO A 563 28.26 14.04 -0.16
N THR A 564 27.74 14.73 -1.15
CA THR A 564 27.76 16.19 -1.17
C THR A 564 27.08 16.74 0.09
N VAL A 565 27.77 17.62 0.80
CA VAL A 565 27.17 18.34 1.92
C VAL A 565 26.33 19.48 1.35
N LEU A 566 25.01 19.33 1.40
CA LEU A 566 24.09 20.41 1.03
C LEU A 566 23.99 21.37 2.22
N THR A 567 24.48 22.59 2.03
CA THR A 567 24.25 23.68 2.98
C THR A 567 22.78 24.05 2.86
N GLY A 568 22.05 23.94 3.97
CA GLY A 568 20.64 24.34 4.01
C GLY A 568 20.46 25.77 3.52
N ASN A 569 19.44 26.03 2.74
CA ASN A 569 19.00 27.38 2.51
C ASN A 569 18.61 27.95 3.87
N VAL A 570 19.29 29.02 4.28
CA VAL A 570 18.90 29.77 5.47
C VAL A 570 17.59 30.44 5.12
N MET A 571 16.50 29.72 5.30
CA MET A 571 15.18 30.29 5.19
C MET A 571 14.95 31.13 6.43
N ASP A 572 14.62 32.40 6.24
CA ASP A 572 14.19 33.25 7.33
C ASP A 572 12.84 32.73 7.83
N ARG A 573 12.89 31.83 8.82
CA ARG A 573 11.69 31.29 9.48
C ARG A 573 10.94 32.35 10.28
N THR A 574 11.51 33.57 10.41
CA THR A 574 10.88 34.72 11.05
C THR A 574 10.13 35.60 10.03
N ALA A 575 10.29 35.40 8.74
CA ALA A 575 9.53 36.09 7.72
C ALA A 575 8.05 35.71 7.83
N GLN A 576 7.34 36.48 8.64
CA GLN A 576 5.88 36.39 8.73
C GLN A 576 5.28 37.25 7.63
N LEU A 577 4.36 36.69 6.88
CA LEU A 577 3.51 37.49 6.03
C LEU A 577 2.56 38.32 6.89
N PRO A 578 2.19 39.53 6.43
CA PRO A 578 1.23 40.36 7.14
C PRO A 578 0.00 39.57 7.53
N GLU A 579 -0.44 39.71 8.76
CA GLU A 579 -1.71 39.18 9.21
C GLU A 579 -2.83 39.87 8.43
N ASP A 580 -3.42 39.17 7.50
CA ASP A 580 -4.63 39.62 6.81
C ASP A 580 -5.91 39.10 7.49
N GLY A 581 -5.79 38.64 8.73
CA GLY A 581 -6.87 38.11 9.54
C GLY A 581 -7.30 36.69 9.17
N ARG A 582 -6.59 36.03 8.25
CA ARG A 582 -7.03 34.75 7.67
C ARG A 582 -6.30 33.55 8.23
N VAL A 583 -5.01 33.56 8.33
CA VAL A 583 -4.19 32.50 8.90
C VAL A 583 -2.86 33.07 9.39
N THR A 584 -2.54 32.82 10.64
CA THR A 584 -1.19 33.02 11.15
C THR A 584 -0.34 31.81 10.75
N GLY A 585 0.66 31.96 9.91
CA GLY A 585 1.52 30.87 9.49
C GLY A 585 2.63 31.32 8.56
N ASN A 586 3.64 30.45 8.44
CA ASN A 586 4.71 30.66 7.48
C ASN A 586 4.21 30.29 6.06
N TRP A 587 4.62 31.09 5.08
CA TRP A 587 4.22 30.92 3.69
C TRP A 587 5.44 30.59 2.81
N ALA A 588 5.16 30.01 1.67
CA ALA A 588 6.12 29.73 0.60
C ALA A 588 5.55 30.25 -0.72
N THR A 589 6.36 30.22 -1.78
CA THR A 589 5.94 30.70 -3.11
C THR A 589 6.01 29.58 -4.14
N VAL A 590 4.96 29.44 -4.92
CA VAL A 590 4.95 28.61 -6.13
C VAL A 590 5.03 29.49 -7.36
N PHE A 591 5.93 29.14 -8.27
CA PHE A 591 6.05 29.73 -9.58
C PHE A 591 5.76 28.69 -10.65
N VAL A 592 4.73 28.92 -11.47
CA VAL A 592 4.39 28.09 -12.64
C VAL A 592 4.86 28.82 -13.89
N GLN A 593 5.78 28.21 -14.65
CA GLN A 593 6.34 28.82 -15.85
C GLN A 593 5.29 28.95 -16.96
N ASP A 594 4.56 27.88 -17.26
CA ASP A 594 3.51 27.83 -18.27
C ASP A 594 2.57 26.67 -17.99
N ILE A 595 1.38 26.95 -17.47
CA ILE A 595 0.41 25.92 -17.06
C ILE A 595 -0.01 25.00 -18.21
N TYR A 596 0.08 25.45 -19.43
CA TYR A 596 -0.31 24.68 -20.62
C TYR A 596 0.75 23.66 -21.05
N GLN A 597 1.96 23.74 -20.51
CA GLN A 597 3.02 22.79 -20.83
C GLN A 597 2.60 21.37 -20.40
N GLY A 598 2.50 20.47 -21.37
CA GLY A 598 2.01 19.10 -21.18
C GLY A 598 0.49 18.92 -21.27
N LEU A 599 -0.28 20.01 -21.36
CA LEU A 599 -1.73 19.96 -21.56
C LEU A 599 -2.15 20.21 -23.01
N GLU A 600 -1.32 20.91 -23.79
CA GLU A 600 -1.56 21.12 -25.24
C GLU A 600 -1.37 19.79 -25.99
N PRO A 601 -2.16 19.49 -27.03
CA PRO A 601 -3.24 20.32 -27.60
C PRO A 601 -4.63 20.12 -26.96
N ALA A 602 -4.75 19.28 -25.93
CA ALA A 602 -6.03 18.94 -25.32
C ALA A 602 -6.68 20.13 -24.59
N VAL A 603 -5.88 21.05 -24.08
CA VAL A 603 -6.29 22.29 -23.43
C VAL A 603 -5.73 23.46 -24.21
N GLN A 604 -6.61 24.39 -24.61
CA GLN A 604 -6.23 25.56 -25.39
C GLN A 604 -5.71 26.69 -24.50
N ARG A 605 -4.75 27.47 -25.04
CA ARG A 605 -4.24 28.66 -24.32
C ARG A 605 -5.36 29.66 -24.06
N GLY A 606 -5.36 30.23 -22.87
CA GLY A 606 -6.39 31.15 -22.41
C GLY A 606 -7.62 30.46 -21.80
N GLU A 607 -7.72 29.14 -21.82
CA GLU A 607 -8.82 28.41 -21.19
C GLU A 607 -8.69 28.37 -19.66
N ILE A 608 -7.51 28.08 -19.13
CA ILE A 608 -7.26 28.09 -17.69
C ILE A 608 -7.11 29.53 -17.20
N LYS A 609 -7.90 29.89 -16.20
CA LYS A 609 -7.94 31.22 -15.61
C LYS A 609 -7.40 31.27 -14.20
N GLN A 610 -7.59 30.21 -13.43
CA GLN A 610 -7.20 30.18 -12.04
C GLN A 610 -6.58 28.82 -11.67
N ILE A 611 -5.82 28.82 -10.57
CA ILE A 611 -5.31 27.63 -9.90
C ILE A 611 -5.90 27.61 -8.48
N ALA A 612 -6.63 26.57 -8.12
CA ALA A 612 -7.03 26.33 -6.74
C ALA A 612 -5.93 25.62 -5.97
N VAL A 613 -5.63 26.09 -4.75
CA VAL A 613 -4.69 25.47 -3.82
C VAL A 613 -5.49 24.66 -2.80
N VAL A 614 -5.30 23.37 -2.79
CA VAL A 614 -6.05 22.42 -1.97
C VAL A 614 -5.10 21.63 -1.07
N GLN A 615 -5.46 21.47 0.20
CA GLN A 615 -4.76 20.63 1.18
C GLN A 615 -5.55 19.34 1.42
N GLU A 616 -4.83 18.21 1.48
CA GLU A 616 -5.30 17.00 2.12
C GLU A 616 -5.19 17.16 3.64
N ILE A 617 -6.30 17.05 4.36
CA ILE A 617 -6.30 17.17 5.83
C ILE A 617 -5.95 15.80 6.40
N GLU A 618 -4.93 15.76 7.23
CA GLU A 618 -4.49 14.55 7.92
C GLU A 618 -5.51 14.04 8.94
N LYS A 619 -5.50 12.76 9.20
CA LYS A 619 -6.26 12.13 10.28
C LYS A 619 -5.48 12.30 11.58
N SER A 620 -5.86 13.30 12.37
CA SER A 620 -5.15 13.68 13.60
C SER A 620 -5.62 12.92 14.86
N THR A 621 -6.72 12.18 14.79
CA THR A 621 -7.29 11.43 15.91
C THR A 621 -7.34 9.94 15.61
N HIS A 622 -6.94 9.15 16.60
CA HIS A 622 -7.09 7.71 16.54
C HIS A 622 -8.56 7.33 16.47
N THR A 623 -8.89 6.37 15.62
CA THR A 623 -10.23 5.77 15.56
C THR A 623 -10.13 4.35 16.07
N PRO A 624 -10.73 4.03 17.26
CA PRO A 624 -10.66 2.71 17.85
C PRO A 624 -11.24 1.63 16.94
N GLN A 625 -10.75 0.43 17.09
CA GLN A 625 -11.17 -0.75 16.33
C GLN A 625 -12.57 -1.25 16.60
N ASN A 626 -13.23 -0.75 17.64
CA ASN A 626 -14.56 -1.21 18.07
C ASN A 626 -15.66 -1.05 17.02
N ASN A 627 -15.32 -0.47 15.87
CA ASN A 627 -16.13 -0.50 14.65
C ASN A 627 -16.18 -1.88 13.98
N LEU A 628 -15.34 -2.80 14.41
CA LEU A 628 -15.42 -4.21 14.03
C LEU A 628 -16.44 -4.86 14.93
N ARG A 629 -17.44 -5.53 14.36
CA ARG A 629 -18.38 -6.31 15.19
C ARG A 629 -17.63 -7.33 16.02
N PRO A 630 -17.88 -7.44 17.34
CA PRO A 630 -17.24 -8.43 18.20
C PRO A 630 -17.47 -9.88 17.74
N ASP A 631 -18.50 -10.11 16.94
CA ASP A 631 -19.05 -11.41 16.52
C ASP A 631 -19.01 -11.65 15.01
N GLY A 632 -18.38 -10.77 14.21
CA GLY A 632 -18.23 -10.92 12.75
C GLY A 632 -16.86 -11.44 12.35
N PRO A 633 -16.73 -12.18 11.25
CA PRO A 633 -15.42 -12.45 10.67
C PRO A 633 -14.78 -11.11 10.31
N GLY A 634 -13.67 -10.78 10.95
CA GLY A 634 -12.98 -9.47 10.93
C GLY A 634 -12.99 -8.79 9.58
N MET A 635 -12.50 -7.63 9.37
CA MET A 635 -12.41 -6.85 8.13
C MET A 635 -13.71 -6.53 7.33
N ARG A 636 -14.72 -7.40 7.27
CA ARG A 636 -15.94 -7.16 6.47
C ARG A 636 -16.78 -5.95 6.89
N ASN A 637 -16.63 -5.49 8.13
CA ASN A 637 -17.36 -4.34 8.65
C ASN A 637 -16.59 -3.02 8.57
N ILE A 638 -15.31 -3.06 8.15
CA ILE A 638 -14.46 -1.90 8.01
C ILE A 638 -14.73 -1.19 6.67
N ALA A 639 -15.08 -1.93 5.66
CA ALA A 639 -15.19 -1.46 4.29
C ALA A 639 -16.57 -0.91 3.93
N VAL A 640 -17.13 -0.04 4.76
CA VAL A 640 -18.22 0.81 4.30
C VAL A 640 -17.61 1.88 3.41
N PHE A 641 -17.99 1.92 2.15
CA PHE A 641 -17.45 2.89 1.18
C PHE A 641 -15.90 2.94 1.17
N GLY A 642 -15.22 1.77 1.21
CA GLY A 642 -13.80 1.67 0.90
C GLY A 642 -12.80 2.02 1.99
N PHE A 643 -12.78 1.32 3.10
CA PHE A 643 -11.75 1.44 4.13
C PHE A 643 -11.51 2.86 4.69
N GLN A 644 -12.56 3.65 4.86
CA GLN A 644 -12.45 4.99 5.46
C GLN A 644 -12.81 4.97 6.95
N PHE A 645 -11.92 5.50 7.80
CA PHE A 645 -12.13 5.59 9.24
C PHE A 645 -11.69 6.95 9.79
N PRO A 646 -12.57 7.83 10.15
CA PRO A 646 -14.02 7.85 9.89
C PRO A 646 -14.32 8.10 8.41
N LEU A 647 -15.55 7.82 8.02
CA LEU A 647 -16.04 8.14 6.67
C LEU A 647 -15.88 9.62 6.34
N VAL A 648 -15.38 9.90 5.14
CA VAL A 648 -15.26 11.24 4.58
C VAL A 648 -16.21 11.44 3.42
N SER A 649 -16.44 10.38 2.64
CA SER A 649 -17.29 10.38 1.44
C SER A 649 -17.91 9.02 1.20
N CYS A 650 -18.73 8.89 0.16
CA CYS A 650 -19.30 7.62 -0.30
C CYS A 650 -18.29 6.75 -1.10
N GLY A 651 -16.99 6.86 -0.82
CA GLY A 651 -15.93 6.10 -1.49
C GLY A 651 -15.13 6.89 -2.52
N ALA A 652 -15.45 8.16 -2.69
CA ALA A 652 -14.80 9.00 -3.69
C ALA A 652 -13.46 9.56 -3.21
N THR A 653 -13.35 9.95 -1.93
CA THR A 653 -12.09 10.46 -1.35
C THR A 653 -11.88 9.93 0.06
N TYR A 654 -10.61 9.73 0.43
CA TYR A 654 -10.21 9.24 1.76
C TYR A 654 -9.96 10.36 2.76
N ALA A 655 -9.48 11.52 2.28
CA ALA A 655 -9.10 12.63 3.14
C ALA A 655 -10.10 13.79 3.02
N PRO A 656 -10.45 14.46 4.12
CA PRO A 656 -11.12 15.74 4.05
C PRO A 656 -10.22 16.75 3.30
N LYS A 657 -10.85 17.71 2.63
CA LYS A 657 -10.17 18.70 1.81
C LYS A 657 -10.27 20.08 2.44
N LYS A 658 -9.22 20.90 2.32
CA LYS A 658 -9.25 22.32 2.63
C LYS A 658 -8.82 23.12 1.42
N VAL A 659 -9.64 24.07 0.99
CA VAL A 659 -9.29 25.01 -0.09
C VAL A 659 -8.69 26.25 0.55
N TRP A 660 -7.42 26.52 0.26
CA TRP A 660 -6.70 27.70 0.75
C TRP A 660 -7.08 28.95 -0.03
N GLY A 661 -7.41 28.80 -1.30
CA GLY A 661 -7.83 29.87 -2.17
C GLY A 661 -7.47 29.64 -3.63
N PHE A 662 -7.56 30.72 -4.40
CA PHE A 662 -7.39 30.71 -5.84
C PHE A 662 -6.32 31.72 -6.26
N ALA A 663 -5.47 31.36 -7.19
CA ALA A 663 -4.48 32.22 -7.83
C ALA A 663 -4.82 32.43 -9.30
N ASP A 664 -4.69 33.64 -9.82
CA ASP A 664 -4.94 33.95 -11.22
C ASP A 664 -3.78 33.50 -12.13
N VAL A 665 -4.10 33.02 -13.33
CA VAL A 665 -3.15 32.66 -14.36
C VAL A 665 -3.02 33.81 -15.37
N ALA A 666 -1.79 34.26 -15.60
CA ALA A 666 -1.51 35.32 -16.55
C ALA A 666 -1.78 34.89 -18.01
N ALA A 667 -1.91 35.86 -18.92
CA ALA A 667 -2.24 35.61 -20.31
C ALA A 667 -1.21 34.72 -21.05
N ASP A 668 0.05 34.70 -20.58
CA ASP A 668 1.10 33.84 -21.12
C ASP A 668 1.11 32.42 -20.53
N GLY A 669 0.18 32.12 -19.61
CA GLY A 669 0.09 30.83 -18.92
C GLY A 669 0.93 30.75 -17.64
N SER A 670 1.66 31.79 -17.28
CA SER A 670 2.44 31.81 -16.05
C SER A 670 1.60 32.15 -14.81
N ALA A 671 2.01 31.69 -13.64
CA ALA A 671 1.42 32.06 -12.35
C ALA A 671 2.50 32.11 -11.25
N ALA A 672 2.42 33.06 -10.33
CA ALA A 672 3.25 33.12 -9.14
C ALA A 672 2.37 33.51 -7.94
N PHE A 673 2.34 32.65 -6.91
CA PHE A 673 1.42 32.80 -5.81
C PHE A 673 1.98 32.21 -4.50
N GLN A 674 1.51 32.75 -3.41
CA GLN A 674 1.86 32.28 -2.09
C GLN A 674 1.02 31.05 -1.70
N VAL A 675 1.64 30.12 -0.99
CA VAL A 675 0.99 28.89 -0.51
C VAL A 675 1.35 28.64 0.95
N PRO A 676 0.51 27.94 1.71
CA PRO A 676 0.88 27.55 3.08
C PRO A 676 2.08 26.59 3.03
N SER A 677 3.01 26.79 3.97
CA SER A 677 4.16 25.91 4.14
C SER A 677 3.87 24.77 5.11
N GLU A 678 4.70 23.71 5.05
CA GLU A 678 4.67 22.53 5.94
C GLU A 678 3.32 21.79 5.99
N VAL A 679 2.53 21.86 4.91
CA VAL A 679 1.28 21.12 4.72
C VAL A 679 1.23 20.46 3.33
N PRO A 680 0.57 19.30 3.19
CA PRO A 680 0.45 18.61 1.90
C PRO A 680 -0.59 19.32 1.02
N ILE A 681 -0.16 19.93 -0.07
CA ILE A 681 -1.01 20.67 -1.01
C ILE A 681 -0.94 20.10 -2.42
N TYR A 682 -2.03 20.24 -3.14
CA TYR A 682 -2.11 19.97 -4.57
C TYR A 682 -2.93 21.04 -5.29
N PHE A 683 -2.90 21.04 -6.63
CA PHE A 683 -3.48 22.09 -7.45
C PHE A 683 -4.56 21.58 -8.37
N LEU A 684 -5.61 22.42 -8.58
CA LEU A 684 -6.59 22.27 -9.64
C LEU A 684 -6.45 23.44 -10.60
N ALA A 685 -6.34 23.16 -11.90
CA ALA A 685 -6.37 24.17 -12.95
C ALA A 685 -7.84 24.42 -13.36
N LEU A 686 -8.32 25.63 -13.16
CA LEU A 686 -9.71 26.00 -13.33
C LEU A 686 -9.94 26.86 -14.58
N ASP A 687 -11.05 26.61 -15.30
CA ASP A 687 -11.52 27.45 -16.40
C ASP A 687 -12.20 28.75 -15.92
N GLY A 688 -12.73 29.54 -16.87
CA GLY A 688 -13.41 30.79 -16.56
C GLY A 688 -14.72 30.66 -15.78
N GLU A 689 -15.33 29.46 -15.81
CA GLU A 689 -16.54 29.15 -15.03
C GLU A 689 -16.20 28.58 -13.64
N GLY A 690 -14.91 28.33 -13.35
CA GLY A 690 -14.43 27.76 -12.09
C GLY A 690 -14.48 26.23 -12.05
N ARG A 691 -14.55 25.54 -13.21
CA ARG A 691 -14.54 24.08 -13.35
C ARG A 691 -13.10 23.59 -13.52
N ALA A 692 -12.76 22.47 -12.90
CA ALA A 692 -11.41 21.91 -13.00
C ALA A 692 -11.14 21.25 -14.35
N VAL A 693 -10.30 21.87 -15.15
CA VAL A 693 -9.79 21.33 -16.42
C VAL A 693 -8.83 20.17 -16.19
N GLN A 694 -7.94 20.31 -15.19
CA GLN A 694 -6.96 19.32 -14.80
C GLN A 694 -6.62 19.41 -13.32
N ARG A 695 -6.12 18.31 -12.75
CA ARG A 695 -5.71 18.24 -11.36
C ARG A 695 -4.38 17.51 -11.16
N MET A 696 -3.68 17.89 -10.13
CA MET A 696 -2.59 17.12 -9.56
C MET A 696 -3.13 15.92 -8.79
N ARG A 697 -2.56 14.72 -8.98
CA ARG A 697 -2.91 13.48 -8.26
C ARG A 697 -1.77 12.97 -7.38
N SER A 698 -0.93 13.86 -7.01
CA SER A 698 0.13 13.76 -6.02
C SER A 698 0.10 15.07 -5.26
N PHE A 699 0.71 15.14 -4.11
CA PHE A 699 0.83 16.39 -3.39
C PHE A 699 2.29 16.85 -3.32
N THR A 700 2.48 18.12 -3.08
CA THR A 700 3.75 18.70 -2.69
C THR A 700 3.63 19.35 -1.33
N HIS A 701 4.75 19.65 -0.68
CA HIS A 701 4.83 20.61 0.41
C HIS A 701 6.01 21.52 0.17
N LEU A 702 5.99 22.67 0.78
CA LEU A 702 7.08 23.63 0.75
C LEU A 702 7.45 24.01 2.19
N MET A 703 8.71 24.32 2.39
CA MET A 703 9.19 24.85 3.67
C MET A 703 8.95 26.37 3.72
N PRO A 704 8.92 26.98 4.94
CA PRO A 704 8.75 28.42 5.07
C PRO A 704 9.76 29.20 4.25
N GLY A 705 9.29 30.15 3.43
CA GLY A 705 10.12 30.98 2.55
C GLY A 705 10.67 30.30 1.30
N GLU A 706 10.37 29.02 1.10
CA GLU A 706 10.79 28.28 -0.11
C GLU A 706 10.11 28.82 -1.37
N ILE A 707 10.86 28.85 -2.47
CA ILE A 707 10.34 29.15 -3.80
C ILE A 707 10.44 27.90 -4.65
N GLN A 708 9.31 27.33 -5.00
CA GLN A 708 9.21 26.12 -5.82
C GLN A 708 8.81 26.47 -7.24
N GLY A 709 9.65 26.12 -8.22
CA GLY A 709 9.34 26.25 -9.64
C GLY A 709 8.63 25.03 -10.20
N CYS A 710 7.55 25.25 -10.94
CA CYS A 710 6.87 24.23 -11.75
C CYS A 710 6.96 24.60 -13.22
N VAL A 711 7.29 23.65 -14.10
CA VAL A 711 7.39 23.90 -15.53
C VAL A 711 6.00 24.03 -16.15
N GLY A 712 5.08 23.11 -15.80
CA GLY A 712 3.71 23.06 -16.27
C GLY A 712 2.90 21.98 -15.57
N CYS A 713 1.63 21.82 -15.97
CA CYS A 713 0.71 20.93 -15.25
C CYS A 713 0.98 19.44 -15.51
N HIS A 714 1.45 19.06 -16.69
CA HIS A 714 1.73 17.67 -17.07
C HIS A 714 3.03 17.56 -17.91
N ALA A 715 3.99 18.44 -17.66
CA ALA A 715 5.26 18.37 -18.36
C ALA A 715 5.94 17.01 -18.13
N ASP A 716 6.34 16.38 -19.22
CA ASP A 716 7.20 15.19 -19.14
C ASP A 716 8.57 15.59 -18.59
N ARG A 717 8.96 15.00 -17.46
CA ARG A 717 10.27 15.28 -16.83
C ARG A 717 11.47 14.85 -17.68
N ASN A 718 11.24 14.05 -18.70
CA ASN A 718 12.28 13.60 -19.63
C ASN A 718 12.45 14.53 -20.83
N THR A 719 11.59 15.54 -20.97
CA THR A 719 11.70 16.53 -22.03
C THR A 719 12.30 17.83 -21.50
N LEU A 720 13.30 18.36 -22.22
CA LEU A 720 13.80 19.70 -21.95
C LEU A 720 12.72 20.69 -22.36
N THR A 721 12.24 21.43 -21.38
CA THR A 721 11.25 22.48 -21.62
C THR A 721 11.97 23.69 -22.17
N PRO A 722 11.47 24.33 -23.23
CA PRO A 722 12.03 25.58 -23.73
C PRO A 722 11.99 26.62 -22.60
N VAL A 723 13.15 27.16 -22.26
CA VAL A 723 13.21 28.30 -21.33
C VAL A 723 12.56 29.49 -22.04
N ARG A 724 11.34 29.83 -21.66
CA ARG A 724 10.69 31.06 -22.10
C ARG A 724 11.05 32.15 -21.08
N GLY A 725 11.95 33.05 -21.44
CA GLY A 725 12.26 34.19 -20.61
C GLY A 725 11.12 35.23 -20.62
N GLY A 726 11.01 36.02 -19.57
CA GLY A 726 10.13 37.18 -19.53
C GLY A 726 8.68 36.91 -19.16
N GLN A 727 8.40 35.83 -18.40
CA GLN A 727 7.08 35.55 -17.86
C GLN A 727 6.48 36.80 -17.18
N LEU A 728 5.18 37.05 -17.47
CA LEU A 728 4.49 38.24 -16.99
C LEU A 728 4.47 38.33 -15.45
N VAL A 729 4.29 37.19 -14.79
CA VAL A 729 4.22 37.14 -13.31
C VAL A 729 5.55 37.47 -12.60
N LEU A 730 6.70 37.40 -13.28
CA LEU A 730 7.98 37.78 -12.69
C LEU A 730 8.21 39.32 -12.67
N ARG A 731 7.27 40.10 -13.23
CA ARG A 731 7.32 41.56 -13.21
C ARG A 731 6.78 42.18 -11.94
N GLY A 732 6.19 41.38 -11.04
CA GLY A 732 5.61 41.82 -9.78
C GLY A 732 5.84 40.79 -8.67
N PRO A 733 5.35 41.07 -7.43
CA PRO A 733 5.39 40.10 -6.35
C PRO A 733 4.46 38.92 -6.63
N ALA A 734 4.72 37.79 -5.97
CA ALA A 734 3.80 36.67 -5.97
C ALA A 734 2.45 37.11 -5.38
N GLN A 735 1.36 36.69 -6.03
CA GLN A 735 0.00 37.07 -5.60
C GLN A 735 -0.39 36.29 -4.31
N GLU A 736 -1.17 36.94 -3.46
CA GLU A 736 -1.90 36.26 -2.39
C GLU A 736 -3.09 35.50 -2.98
N LEU A 737 -3.53 34.44 -2.30
CA LEU A 737 -4.68 33.66 -2.75
C LEU A 737 -5.99 34.40 -2.51
N HIS A 738 -6.85 34.47 -3.51
CA HIS A 738 -8.24 34.86 -3.34
C HIS A 738 -8.96 33.82 -2.48
N GLN A 739 -9.45 34.23 -1.32
CA GLN A 739 -10.09 33.27 -0.40
C GLN A 739 -11.43 32.75 -0.92
N PRO A 740 -11.78 31.50 -0.59
CA PRO A 740 -13.12 30.97 -0.86
C PRO A 740 -14.16 31.69 -0.01
N ALA A 741 -15.36 31.94 -0.58
CA ALA A 741 -16.45 32.66 0.09
C ALA A 741 -16.94 32.01 1.40
N TRP A 742 -16.67 30.71 1.61
CA TRP A 742 -17.00 29.97 2.84
C TRP A 742 -15.85 29.97 3.87
N GLY A 743 -14.76 30.65 3.59
CA GLY A 743 -13.58 30.72 4.43
C GLY A 743 -12.61 29.55 4.25
N VAL A 744 -11.40 29.69 4.85
CA VAL A 744 -10.33 28.68 4.78
C VAL A 744 -10.52 27.64 5.89
N LYS A 745 -11.34 26.64 5.63
CA LYS A 745 -11.66 25.55 6.55
C LYS A 745 -11.85 24.23 5.79
N GLY A 746 -12.03 23.11 6.51
CA GLY A 746 -12.40 21.84 5.90
C GLY A 746 -13.67 21.97 5.07
N PHE A 747 -13.67 21.43 3.86
CA PHE A 747 -14.80 21.52 2.93
C PHE A 747 -15.94 20.62 3.40
N SER A 748 -16.97 21.20 3.96
CA SER A 748 -18.17 20.52 4.45
C SER A 748 -19.31 20.65 3.43
N TYR A 749 -19.81 19.53 2.91
CA TYR A 749 -20.95 19.54 1.97
C TYR A 749 -22.19 20.24 2.52
N PRO A 750 -22.66 19.94 3.76
CA PRO A 750 -23.82 20.63 4.32
C PRO A 750 -23.66 22.15 4.38
N GLU A 751 -22.45 22.65 4.66
CA GLU A 751 -22.22 24.09 4.79
C GLU A 751 -22.00 24.81 3.46
N VAL A 752 -21.31 24.17 2.53
CA VAL A 752 -20.88 24.84 1.29
C VAL A 752 -21.87 24.62 0.15
N VAL A 753 -22.43 23.41 0.06
CA VAL A 753 -23.19 22.95 -1.12
C VAL A 753 -24.69 22.92 -0.85
N GLN A 754 -25.11 22.35 0.30
CA GLN A 754 -26.55 22.14 0.56
C GLN A 754 -27.40 23.37 0.40
N GLY A 755 -26.93 24.52 0.91
CA GLY A 755 -27.66 25.78 0.80
C GLY A 755 -27.92 26.27 -0.64
N VAL A 756 -27.16 25.77 -1.62
CA VAL A 756 -27.44 26.03 -3.04
C VAL A 756 -28.69 25.26 -3.49
N PHE A 757 -28.75 23.98 -3.13
CA PHE A 757 -29.95 23.19 -3.46
C PHE A 757 -31.20 23.68 -2.73
N ASP A 758 -31.09 24.07 -1.48
CA ASP A 758 -32.18 24.60 -0.67
C ASP A 758 -32.80 25.85 -1.31
N ARG A 759 -31.97 26.75 -1.88
CA ARG A 759 -32.42 27.97 -2.53
C ARG A 759 -33.00 27.76 -3.91
N HIS A 760 -32.52 26.79 -4.67
CA HIS A 760 -32.78 26.73 -6.11
C HIS A 760 -33.48 25.46 -6.58
N CYS A 761 -33.54 24.37 -5.76
CA CYS A 761 -33.92 23.06 -6.25
C CYS A 761 -34.98 22.37 -5.40
N THR A 762 -35.02 22.57 -4.07
CA THR A 762 -35.88 21.81 -3.15
C THR A 762 -37.33 22.16 -3.25
N GLU A 763 -37.71 23.27 -3.89
CA GLU A 763 -39.10 23.56 -4.20
C GLU A 763 -39.74 22.44 -5.02
N CYS A 764 -39.02 21.89 -6.00
CA CYS A 764 -39.48 20.82 -6.88
C CYS A 764 -38.91 19.44 -6.51
N HIS A 765 -37.71 19.38 -5.87
CA HIS A 765 -36.98 18.15 -5.55
C HIS A 765 -36.97 17.89 -4.03
N ASN A 766 -38.08 17.40 -3.49
CA ASN A 766 -38.26 17.17 -2.06
C ASN A 766 -38.84 15.78 -1.74
N GLU A 767 -39.16 15.50 -0.49
CA GLU A 767 -39.63 14.17 -0.06
C GLU A 767 -40.98 13.76 -0.67
N ARG A 768 -41.77 14.73 -1.18
CA ARG A 768 -43.10 14.51 -1.78
C ARG A 768 -43.03 14.51 -3.30
N GLU A 769 -42.36 15.52 -3.85
CA GLU A 769 -42.20 15.73 -5.28
C GLU A 769 -40.77 15.39 -5.67
N GLN A 770 -40.58 14.31 -6.39
CA GLN A 770 -39.28 13.76 -6.80
C GLN A 770 -39.23 13.57 -8.31
N PRO A 771 -39.24 14.64 -9.12
CA PRO A 771 -39.11 14.52 -10.57
C PRO A 771 -37.83 13.72 -10.90
N GLY A 772 -37.96 12.70 -11.73
CA GLY A 772 -36.83 11.80 -12.02
C GLY A 772 -36.32 10.97 -10.84
N GLY A 773 -37.09 10.89 -9.75
CA GLY A 773 -36.70 10.19 -8.53
C GLY A 773 -35.68 10.92 -7.65
N VAL A 774 -35.42 12.19 -7.93
CA VAL A 774 -34.39 13.03 -7.29
C VAL A 774 -34.98 13.81 -6.13
N ASP A 775 -34.39 13.70 -4.95
CA ASP A 775 -34.71 14.46 -3.75
C ASP A 775 -33.40 15.17 -3.32
N LEU A 776 -33.44 16.48 -3.21
CA LEU A 776 -32.28 17.32 -2.92
C LEU A 776 -32.35 17.99 -1.55
N THR A 777 -33.24 17.51 -0.68
CA THR A 777 -33.37 18.03 0.69
C THR A 777 -32.11 17.74 1.53
N GLY A 778 -31.84 18.62 2.50
CA GLY A 778 -30.73 18.49 3.45
C GLY A 778 -31.01 17.59 4.64
N ASP A 779 -32.12 16.82 4.67
CA ASP A 779 -32.45 15.93 5.79
C ASP A 779 -31.31 14.93 6.06
N MET A 780 -30.83 14.88 7.31
CA MET A 780 -29.75 13.99 7.72
C MET A 780 -30.14 12.52 7.61
N THR A 781 -29.29 11.73 6.96
CA THR A 781 -29.45 10.28 6.79
C THR A 781 -28.57 9.50 7.75
N ASP A 782 -28.60 8.18 7.65
CA ASP A 782 -27.80 7.31 8.50
C ASP A 782 -26.29 7.59 8.36
N PHE A 783 -25.77 8.00 7.20
CA PHE A 783 -24.36 8.36 6.99
C PHE A 783 -24.12 9.83 6.64
N PHE A 784 -25.00 10.44 5.81
CA PHE A 784 -24.81 11.73 5.17
C PHE A 784 -26.07 12.60 5.30
N ASN A 785 -26.49 13.22 4.20
CA ASN A 785 -27.82 13.80 4.01
C ASN A 785 -28.43 13.33 2.67
N VAL A 786 -29.71 13.58 2.47
CA VAL A 786 -30.47 13.04 1.35
C VAL A 786 -29.89 13.47 0.00
N SER A 787 -29.61 14.74 -0.17
CA SER A 787 -29.12 15.29 -1.45
C SER A 787 -27.76 14.67 -1.82
N TYR A 788 -26.85 14.52 -0.86
CA TYR A 788 -25.56 13.87 -1.09
C TYR A 788 -25.73 12.38 -1.43
N ASP A 789 -26.60 11.67 -0.69
CA ASP A 789 -26.89 10.27 -0.98
C ASP A 789 -27.44 10.09 -2.40
N VAL A 790 -28.37 10.95 -2.81
CA VAL A 790 -28.98 10.87 -4.14
C VAL A 790 -28.02 11.25 -5.26
N LEU A 791 -27.18 12.25 -5.05
CA LEU A 791 -26.24 12.73 -6.07
C LEU A 791 -24.95 11.91 -6.14
N GLY A 792 -24.39 11.47 -5.00
CA GLY A 792 -23.13 10.76 -4.94
C GLY A 792 -23.22 9.24 -4.99
N ARG A 793 -24.36 8.68 -4.50
CA ARG A 793 -24.64 7.24 -4.46
C ARG A 793 -25.73 6.88 -5.45
N THR A 794 -25.74 5.68 -5.97
CA THR A 794 -26.74 5.27 -6.97
C THR A 794 -27.91 4.48 -6.41
N GLY A 795 -27.79 3.95 -5.22
CA GLY A 795 -28.76 3.04 -4.64
C GLY A 795 -29.00 1.77 -5.47
N THR A 796 -27.97 1.34 -6.21
CA THR A 796 -28.03 0.10 -6.99
C THR A 796 -27.97 -1.14 -6.08
N GLN A 797 -28.31 -2.30 -6.65
CA GLN A 797 -28.28 -3.56 -5.90
C GLN A 797 -26.87 -3.87 -5.40
N GLY A 798 -25.82 -3.56 -6.15
CA GLY A 798 -24.45 -3.71 -5.74
C GLY A 798 -24.09 -2.93 -4.48
N GLU A 799 -24.72 -1.77 -4.26
CA GLU A 799 -24.55 -0.99 -3.04
C GLU A 799 -25.21 -1.67 -1.83
N LYS A 800 -26.38 -2.28 -2.00
CA LYS A 800 -27.01 -3.09 -0.94
C LYS A 800 -26.12 -4.27 -0.54
N GLU A 801 -25.58 -4.99 -1.51
CA GLU A 801 -24.67 -6.10 -1.29
C GLU A 801 -23.38 -5.62 -0.64
N TRP A 802 -22.90 -4.45 -1.02
CA TRP A 802 -21.70 -3.84 -0.46
C TRP A 802 -21.85 -3.48 1.02
N LEU A 803 -22.98 -2.90 1.39
CA LEU A 803 -23.33 -2.60 2.77
C LEU A 803 -23.57 -3.86 3.61
N GLN A 804 -23.99 -4.96 2.99
CA GLN A 804 -24.28 -6.22 3.68
C GLN A 804 -23.06 -7.15 3.79
N HIS A 805 -22.21 -7.15 2.76
CA HIS A 805 -21.17 -8.16 2.59
C HIS A 805 -19.73 -7.63 2.52
N GLY A 806 -19.53 -6.33 2.62
CA GLY A 806 -18.19 -5.74 2.57
C GLY A 806 -17.85 -5.17 1.19
N SER A 807 -16.94 -5.68 0.44
CA SER A 807 -16.63 -5.18 -0.91
C SER A 807 -17.33 -5.99 -1.98
N PRO A 808 -17.84 -5.38 -3.06
CA PRO A 808 -18.40 -6.11 -4.19
C PRO A 808 -17.32 -6.95 -4.88
N SER A 809 -17.69 -8.10 -5.43
CA SER A 809 -16.81 -8.95 -6.22
C SER A 809 -16.66 -8.44 -7.66
N GLY A 810 -15.54 -8.70 -8.31
CA GLY A 810 -15.14 -8.30 -9.65
C GLY A 810 -16.16 -7.67 -10.61
N ALA A 811 -17.11 -8.48 -11.14
CA ALA A 811 -18.12 -7.97 -12.08
C ALA A 811 -19.16 -7.02 -11.46
N GLU A 812 -19.33 -7.06 -10.14
CA GLU A 812 -20.18 -6.13 -9.40
C GLU A 812 -19.43 -4.83 -9.09
N PHE A 813 -18.14 -4.92 -8.94
CA PHE A 813 -17.25 -3.78 -8.84
C PHE A 813 -17.32 -2.88 -10.08
N ASP A 814 -17.35 -3.49 -11.26
CA ASP A 814 -17.54 -2.77 -12.53
C ASP A 814 -18.95 -2.17 -12.68
N ARG A 815 -19.97 -2.77 -12.07
CA ARG A 815 -21.35 -2.25 -12.05
C ARG A 815 -21.55 -1.10 -11.06
N VAL A 816 -20.75 -1.08 -9.98
CA VAL A 816 -20.74 0.00 -8.98
C VAL A 816 -19.89 1.18 -9.45
N ARG A 817 -19.12 1.00 -10.49
CA ARG A 817 -18.23 1.98 -11.09
C ARG A 817 -19.03 2.99 -11.93
N GLY A 818 -18.81 4.26 -11.72
CA GLY A 818 -19.64 5.31 -12.34
C GLY A 818 -21.04 5.38 -11.73
N MET A 819 -21.11 5.21 -10.44
CA MET A 819 -22.34 4.98 -9.68
C MET A 819 -23.32 6.13 -9.69
N SER A 820 -22.86 7.34 -9.88
CA SER A 820 -23.75 8.47 -9.94
C SER A 820 -24.15 8.77 -11.39
N PRO A 821 -25.45 8.81 -11.73
CA PRO A 821 -25.90 9.29 -13.03
C PRO A 821 -25.75 10.81 -13.18
N TRP A 822 -25.34 11.51 -12.12
CA TRP A 822 -25.31 12.96 -12.03
C TRP A 822 -23.90 13.52 -12.01
N ILE A 823 -22.92 12.76 -11.41
CA ILE A 823 -21.56 13.21 -11.13
C ILE A 823 -20.55 12.17 -11.58
N GLU A 824 -19.59 12.60 -12.37
CA GLU A 824 -18.42 11.79 -12.76
C GLU A 824 -17.29 12.06 -11.75
N TRP A 825 -17.21 11.24 -10.71
CA TRP A 825 -16.15 11.32 -9.70
C TRP A 825 -15.12 10.19 -9.84
N LEU A 826 -13.93 10.40 -9.29
CA LEU A 826 -12.84 9.45 -9.36
C LEU A 826 -13.03 8.36 -8.31
N TRP A 827 -12.98 7.12 -8.75
CA TRP A 827 -13.01 5.99 -7.87
C TRP A 827 -11.66 5.82 -7.15
N THR A 828 -11.66 5.77 -5.81
CA THR A 828 -10.45 5.62 -4.99
C THR A 828 -10.39 4.31 -4.22
N ILE A 829 -11.44 3.50 -4.27
CA ILE A 829 -11.47 2.21 -3.59
C ILE A 829 -10.48 1.26 -4.26
N ASN A 830 -9.76 0.51 -3.43
CA ASN A 830 -8.77 -0.47 -3.87
C ASN A 830 -9.33 -1.39 -4.95
N GLY A 831 -8.64 -1.48 -6.06
CA GLY A 831 -8.97 -2.40 -7.16
C GLY A 831 -9.54 -1.77 -8.42
N SER A 832 -9.77 -0.45 -8.46
CA SER A 832 -10.12 0.24 -9.70
C SER A 832 -8.92 0.99 -10.26
N GLU A 833 -8.39 0.52 -11.37
CA GLU A 833 -7.10 0.97 -11.89
C GLU A 833 -7.15 1.95 -13.03
N THR A 834 -8.27 2.03 -13.69
CA THR A 834 -8.38 2.82 -14.93
C THR A 834 -7.98 4.28 -14.76
N ASN A 835 -8.04 4.82 -13.53
CA ASN A 835 -7.76 6.21 -13.24
C ASN A 835 -6.49 6.42 -12.39
N ILE A 836 -5.71 5.37 -12.09
CA ILE A 836 -4.54 5.50 -11.20
C ILE A 836 -3.41 6.25 -11.87
N LEU A 837 -3.11 5.93 -13.12
CA LEU A 837 -1.93 6.44 -13.80
C LEU A 837 -2.14 7.84 -14.33
N GLU A 838 -3.22 8.06 -15.06
CA GLU A 838 -3.43 9.30 -15.78
C GLU A 838 -4.92 9.63 -15.92
N ILE A 839 -5.26 10.89 -15.79
CA ILE A 839 -6.58 11.42 -16.09
C ILE A 839 -6.44 12.41 -17.23
N ALA A 840 -7.20 12.18 -18.29
CA ALA A 840 -7.30 13.15 -19.37
C ALA A 840 -8.04 14.41 -18.90
N PRO A 841 -7.67 15.59 -19.40
CA PRO A 841 -8.36 16.83 -19.08
C PRO A 841 -9.88 16.72 -19.25
N ARG A 842 -10.66 17.27 -18.33
CA ARG A 842 -12.15 17.33 -18.33
C ARG A 842 -12.85 15.96 -18.32
N ARG A 843 -12.17 14.85 -17.97
CA ARG A 843 -12.78 13.50 -17.95
C ARG A 843 -13.36 13.10 -16.60
N TRP A 844 -13.38 14.01 -15.64
CA TRP A 844 -13.88 13.83 -14.28
C TRP A 844 -14.39 15.17 -13.72
N GLY A 845 -15.04 15.12 -12.56
CA GLY A 845 -15.48 16.32 -11.84
C GLY A 845 -16.54 17.11 -12.59
N SER A 846 -16.58 18.41 -12.35
CA SER A 846 -17.63 19.28 -12.90
C SER A 846 -17.68 19.33 -14.44
N PRO A 847 -16.57 19.30 -15.18
CA PRO A 847 -16.65 19.32 -16.65
C PRO A 847 -17.28 18.07 -17.27
N ALA A 848 -17.19 16.92 -16.58
CA ALA A 848 -17.73 15.65 -17.07
C ALA A 848 -19.12 15.32 -16.51
N SER A 849 -19.62 16.10 -15.55
CA SER A 849 -20.81 15.78 -14.77
C SER A 849 -22.09 16.38 -15.33
N LYS A 850 -23.15 15.58 -15.43
CA LYS A 850 -24.48 16.01 -15.85
C LYS A 850 -25.06 17.12 -14.94
N LEU A 851 -24.78 17.04 -13.63
CA LEU A 851 -25.21 18.05 -12.68
C LEU A 851 -24.67 19.44 -13.04
N ALA A 852 -23.40 19.53 -13.43
CA ALA A 852 -22.81 20.82 -13.84
C ALA A 852 -23.49 21.40 -15.07
N GLU A 853 -23.84 20.56 -16.05
CA GLU A 853 -24.56 20.99 -17.25
C GLU A 853 -26.00 21.46 -16.92
N ILE A 854 -26.68 20.77 -16.02
CA ILE A 854 -28.01 21.19 -15.51
C ILE A 854 -27.92 22.58 -14.86
N LEU A 855 -26.93 22.80 -14.00
CA LEU A 855 -26.76 24.11 -13.34
C LEU A 855 -26.37 25.22 -14.32
N ARG A 856 -25.58 24.91 -15.34
CA ARG A 856 -25.15 25.86 -16.37
C ARG A 856 -26.28 26.23 -17.32
N SER A 857 -27.07 25.26 -17.76
CA SER A 857 -28.20 25.49 -18.70
C SER A 857 -29.48 26.01 -18.05
N GLY A 858 -29.51 26.08 -16.70
CA GLY A 858 -30.69 26.51 -15.94
C GLY A 858 -31.80 25.45 -15.91
N HIS A 859 -31.44 24.14 -16.08
CA HIS A 859 -32.40 23.02 -16.05
C HIS A 859 -33.61 23.24 -17.03
N PRO A 860 -33.35 23.29 -18.34
CA PRO A 860 -34.37 23.71 -19.31
C PRO A 860 -35.61 22.80 -19.32
N ASP A 861 -36.76 23.38 -19.63
CA ASP A 861 -38.03 22.68 -19.87
C ASP A 861 -38.04 22.00 -21.27
N GLU A 862 -39.17 21.44 -21.65
CA GLU A 862 -39.40 20.80 -22.96
C GLU A 862 -39.21 21.75 -24.15
N ASN A 863 -39.37 23.08 -23.91
CA ASN A 863 -39.23 24.14 -24.90
C ASN A 863 -37.83 24.78 -24.88
N GLY A 864 -36.92 24.26 -24.06
CA GLY A 864 -35.57 24.78 -23.88
C GLY A 864 -35.46 26.02 -23.00
N GLN A 865 -36.54 26.41 -22.29
CA GLN A 865 -36.53 27.57 -21.39
C GLN A 865 -35.94 27.18 -20.02
N PRO A 866 -35.05 27.98 -19.47
CA PRO A 866 -34.47 27.71 -18.15
C PRO A 866 -35.56 27.80 -17.06
N ARG A 867 -35.65 26.76 -16.22
CA ARG A 867 -36.51 26.70 -15.04
C ARG A 867 -35.95 27.43 -13.84
N VAL A 868 -34.62 27.54 -13.78
CA VAL A 868 -33.91 28.13 -12.65
C VAL A 868 -32.68 28.90 -13.12
N ALA A 869 -32.39 30.02 -12.48
CA ALA A 869 -31.17 30.78 -12.68
C ALA A 869 -30.29 30.65 -11.43
N VAL A 870 -29.23 29.85 -11.52
CA VAL A 870 -28.31 29.68 -10.43
C VAL A 870 -27.16 30.68 -10.58
N PRO A 871 -26.89 31.56 -9.60
CA PRO A 871 -25.76 32.52 -9.64
C PRO A 871 -24.40 31.85 -9.80
N ASP A 872 -23.46 32.57 -10.38
CA ASP A 872 -22.08 32.05 -10.62
C ASP A 872 -21.40 31.54 -9.36
N ASP A 873 -21.51 32.27 -8.26
CA ASP A 873 -20.91 31.87 -6.97
C ASP A 873 -21.51 30.57 -6.45
N ASP A 874 -22.82 30.38 -6.59
CA ASP A 874 -23.48 29.16 -6.19
C ASP A 874 -23.08 27.97 -7.10
N ARG A 875 -22.99 28.21 -8.43
CA ARG A 875 -22.49 27.17 -9.35
C ARG A 875 -21.06 26.75 -9.03
N ARG A 876 -20.16 27.71 -8.78
CA ARG A 876 -18.76 27.45 -8.42
C ARG A 876 -18.62 26.61 -7.16
N ARG A 877 -19.51 26.78 -6.16
CA ARG A 877 -19.52 25.93 -4.95
C ARG A 877 -19.79 24.47 -5.29
N VAL A 878 -20.77 24.22 -6.13
CA VAL A 878 -21.14 22.86 -6.56
C VAL A 878 -20.09 22.28 -7.51
N TYR A 879 -19.54 23.09 -8.42
CA TYR A 879 -18.45 22.65 -9.32
C TYR A 879 -17.24 22.23 -8.53
N LEU A 880 -16.79 23.05 -7.61
CA LEU A 880 -15.62 22.73 -6.79
C LEU A 880 -15.85 21.49 -5.93
N TRP A 881 -17.04 21.29 -5.38
CA TRP A 881 -17.37 20.06 -4.67
C TRP A 881 -17.15 18.80 -5.54
N MET A 882 -17.64 18.83 -6.78
CA MET A 882 -17.40 17.74 -7.73
C MET A 882 -15.91 17.56 -8.06
N ASP A 883 -15.19 18.67 -8.22
CA ASP A 883 -13.76 18.70 -8.57
C ASP A 883 -12.85 18.29 -7.42
N LEU A 884 -13.29 18.44 -6.17
CA LEU A 884 -12.66 17.93 -4.96
C LEU A 884 -12.94 16.43 -4.74
N ASN A 885 -13.57 15.75 -5.67
CA ASN A 885 -14.00 14.37 -5.60
C ASN A 885 -15.06 14.12 -4.53
N ILE A 886 -16.09 14.94 -4.51
CA ILE A 886 -17.30 14.87 -3.68
C ILE A 886 -17.07 14.55 -2.18
N PRO A 887 -16.24 15.29 -1.45
CA PRO A 887 -16.14 15.13 0.00
C PRO A 887 -17.47 15.51 0.66
N TYR A 888 -17.89 14.80 1.72
CA TYR A 888 -19.04 15.18 2.53
C TYR A 888 -18.61 15.84 3.83
N TYR A 889 -17.72 15.16 4.60
CA TYR A 889 -17.22 15.68 5.86
C TYR A 889 -15.95 16.51 5.66
N GLY A 890 -15.93 17.70 6.24
CA GLY A 890 -14.76 18.59 6.27
C GLY A 890 -13.72 18.23 7.35
N THR A 891 -13.91 17.13 8.07
CA THR A 891 -13.05 16.70 9.16
C THR A 891 -12.88 15.19 9.20
N SER A 892 -11.70 14.75 9.63
CA SER A 892 -11.39 13.36 9.96
C SER A 892 -11.74 12.98 11.42
N SER A 893 -12.27 13.89 12.22
CA SER A 893 -12.71 13.60 13.58
C SER A 893 -14.13 13.02 13.60
N SER A 894 -14.43 12.17 14.57
CA SER A 894 -15.77 11.65 14.81
C SER A 894 -16.14 11.67 16.29
N ASN A 895 -17.38 12.04 16.57
CA ASN A 895 -17.95 11.89 17.91
C ASN A 895 -18.51 10.48 18.16
N HIS A 896 -18.57 9.63 17.14
CA HIS A 896 -19.15 8.29 17.24
C HIS A 896 -18.19 7.23 16.70
N PRO A 897 -16.97 7.13 17.25
CA PRO A 897 -15.96 6.17 16.78
C PRO A 897 -16.43 4.70 16.89
N GLU A 898 -17.37 4.42 17.78
CA GLU A 898 -17.97 3.10 17.99
C GLU A 898 -18.97 2.67 16.92
N GLN A 899 -19.45 3.60 16.09
CA GLN A 899 -20.43 3.33 15.06
C GLN A 899 -19.79 2.86 13.73
N LEU A 900 -20.57 2.17 12.91
CA LEU A 900 -20.10 1.72 11.59
C LEU A 900 -19.58 2.89 10.76
N GLY A 901 -18.39 2.74 10.20
CA GLY A 901 -17.66 3.82 9.53
C GLY A 901 -17.41 5.04 10.42
N SER A 902 -17.48 4.87 11.75
CA SER A 902 -17.40 5.91 12.78
C SER A 902 -18.43 7.05 12.61
N ARG A 903 -19.52 6.82 11.87
CA ARG A 903 -20.49 7.85 11.50
C ARG A 903 -21.95 7.38 11.52
N ARG A 904 -22.21 6.07 11.29
CA ARG A 904 -23.57 5.57 11.02
C ARG A 904 -24.51 5.77 12.20
N MET A 905 -25.64 6.44 11.96
CA MET A 905 -26.74 6.59 12.89
C MET A 905 -27.96 5.86 12.35
N LEU A 906 -28.20 4.62 12.80
CA LEU A 906 -29.35 3.84 12.38
C LEU A 906 -29.96 3.15 13.60
N PRO A 907 -31.31 3.23 13.80
CA PRO A 907 -31.96 2.49 14.88
C PRO A 907 -31.74 0.97 14.75
N LEU A 908 -31.32 0.32 15.83
CA LEU A 908 -31.00 -1.12 15.84
C LEU A 908 -32.23 -1.98 15.53
N ASP A 909 -33.41 -1.55 16.02
CA ASP A 909 -34.64 -2.33 15.93
C ASP A 909 -35.49 -1.99 14.68
N LEU A 910 -35.03 -1.04 13.85
CA LEU A 910 -35.82 -0.55 12.71
C LEU A 910 -36.13 -1.67 11.72
N ASP A 911 -35.14 -2.45 11.32
CA ASP A 911 -35.31 -3.48 10.29
C ASP A 911 -36.23 -4.62 10.79
N ALA A 912 -36.08 -5.03 12.03
CA ALA A 912 -36.96 -6.01 12.66
C ALA A 912 -38.41 -5.51 12.75
N THR A 913 -38.59 -4.24 13.18
CA THR A 913 -39.91 -3.60 13.29
C THR A 913 -40.59 -3.46 11.94
N LEU A 914 -39.83 -3.00 10.90
CA LEU A 914 -40.37 -2.88 9.54
C LEU A 914 -40.77 -4.26 8.98
N SER A 915 -39.97 -5.29 9.17
CA SER A 915 -40.28 -6.65 8.73
C SER A 915 -41.54 -7.20 9.39
N GLU A 916 -41.70 -6.99 10.71
CA GLU A 916 -42.86 -7.43 11.42
C GLU A 916 -44.14 -6.70 10.95
N VAL A 917 -44.07 -5.38 10.83
CA VAL A 917 -45.22 -4.59 10.32
C VAL A 917 -45.54 -5.01 8.87
N ALA A 918 -44.54 -5.20 8.03
CA ALA A 918 -44.72 -5.60 6.64
C ALA A 918 -45.41 -6.95 6.52
N SER A 919 -45.03 -7.93 7.34
CA SER A 919 -45.63 -9.28 7.32
C SER A 919 -47.14 -9.27 7.64
N ARG A 920 -47.62 -8.28 8.40
CA ARG A 920 -49.02 -8.13 8.76
C ARG A 920 -49.83 -7.23 7.86
N ARG A 921 -49.23 -6.12 7.41
CA ARG A 921 -49.92 -5.01 6.76
C ARG A 921 -49.65 -4.89 5.25
N CYS A 922 -48.53 -5.41 4.78
CA CYS A 922 -48.03 -5.10 3.43
C CYS A 922 -47.88 -6.36 2.53
N VAL A 923 -48.05 -7.55 3.07
CA VAL A 923 -47.81 -8.84 2.39
C VAL A 923 -48.66 -9.05 1.14
N GLN A 924 -49.83 -8.45 1.09
CA GLN A 924 -50.72 -8.58 -0.08
C GLN A 924 -50.16 -7.93 -1.36
N CYS A 925 -49.34 -6.89 -1.21
CA CYS A 925 -48.76 -6.15 -2.33
C CYS A 925 -47.26 -6.36 -2.43
N HIS A 926 -46.58 -6.64 -1.32
CA HIS A 926 -45.13 -6.82 -1.22
C HIS A 926 -44.79 -8.23 -0.71
N GLN A 927 -44.46 -9.14 -1.64
CA GLN A 927 -44.01 -10.50 -1.31
C GLN A 927 -42.56 -10.49 -0.79
N GLY A 928 -42.37 -10.18 0.49
CA GLY A 928 -41.08 -10.16 1.12
C GLY A 928 -40.71 -8.81 1.71
N GLU A 929 -39.73 -8.10 1.18
CA GLU A 929 -39.25 -6.85 1.72
C GLU A 929 -40.07 -5.64 1.25
N LEU A 930 -40.24 -4.65 2.18
CA LEU A 930 -40.82 -3.35 1.81
C LEU A 930 -39.86 -2.60 0.88
N PRO A 931 -40.38 -1.92 -0.14
CA PRO A 931 -39.57 -0.99 -0.93
C PRO A 931 -38.99 0.09 -0.04
N ARG A 932 -37.69 0.14 0.08
CA ARG A 932 -36.96 1.07 0.92
C ARG A 932 -35.96 1.83 0.08
N LYS A 933 -35.74 3.11 0.37
CA LYS A 933 -34.60 3.85 -0.18
C LYS A 933 -33.30 3.29 0.40
N PHE A 934 -32.20 3.45 -0.31
CA PHE A 934 -30.87 3.03 0.14
C PHE A 934 -30.29 3.90 1.29
N TYR A 935 -31.02 4.92 1.69
CA TYR A 935 -30.73 5.76 2.87
C TYR A 935 -31.96 5.81 3.80
N THR A 936 -31.73 6.17 5.03
CA THR A 936 -32.78 6.37 6.02
C THR A 936 -32.63 7.76 6.64
N ARG A 937 -33.66 8.61 6.55
CA ARG A 937 -33.71 9.88 7.28
C ARG A 937 -33.78 9.60 8.76
N VAL A 938 -32.83 10.16 9.52
CA VAL A 938 -32.73 9.88 10.97
C VAL A 938 -33.32 11.01 11.82
N MET A 939 -33.19 12.26 11.38
CA MET A 939 -33.72 13.41 12.14
C MET A 939 -35.21 13.67 11.88
N ASN A 940 -35.70 13.37 10.68
CA ASN A 940 -37.10 13.52 10.27
C ASN A 940 -37.66 12.17 9.78
N PRO A 941 -37.80 11.16 10.71
CA PRO A 941 -38.15 9.81 10.31
C PRO A 941 -39.50 9.67 9.66
N GLU A 942 -40.46 10.57 9.96
CA GLU A 942 -41.79 10.63 9.34
C GLU A 942 -41.76 10.91 7.84
N LYS A 943 -40.65 11.49 7.32
CA LYS A 943 -40.43 11.74 5.90
C LYS A 943 -39.84 10.54 5.15
N ASN A 944 -39.55 9.42 5.82
CA ASN A 944 -39.11 8.22 5.14
C ASN A 944 -40.22 7.60 4.28
N SER A 945 -39.88 7.06 3.11
CA SER A 945 -40.84 6.48 2.17
C SER A 945 -41.68 5.35 2.79
N PHE A 946 -41.11 4.57 3.72
CA PHE A 946 -41.83 3.49 4.42
C PHE A 946 -42.87 3.99 5.43
N LEU A 947 -42.88 5.29 5.76
CA LEU A 947 -43.95 5.96 6.54
C LEU A 947 -44.84 6.81 5.69
N LEU A 948 -44.27 7.60 4.74
CA LEU A 948 -45.05 8.50 3.88
C LEU A 948 -45.93 7.78 2.86
N ALA A 949 -45.43 6.73 2.23
CA ALA A 949 -46.12 6.03 1.15
C ALA A 949 -47.39 5.29 1.62
N PRO A 950 -47.38 4.59 2.79
CA PRO A 950 -48.58 3.91 3.31
C PRO A 950 -49.51 4.82 4.10
N LEU A 951 -49.13 6.04 4.48
CA LEU A 951 -49.94 6.98 5.23
C LEU A 951 -51.02 7.62 4.33
N ALA A 952 -52.23 7.71 4.87
CA ALA A 952 -53.35 8.37 4.18
C ALA A 952 -53.04 9.81 3.78
N ALA A 953 -53.45 10.23 2.59
CA ALA A 953 -53.26 11.60 2.12
C ALA A 953 -53.88 12.65 3.04
N ALA A 954 -55.06 12.36 3.62
CA ALA A 954 -55.72 13.22 4.60
C ALA A 954 -54.92 13.38 5.92
N ALA A 955 -54.04 12.43 6.22
CA ALA A 955 -53.13 12.46 7.39
C ALA A 955 -51.74 13.02 7.05
N GLY A 956 -51.58 13.58 5.83
CA GLY A 956 -50.31 14.14 5.39
C GLY A 956 -49.38 13.16 4.67
N GLY A 957 -49.80 11.93 4.40
CA GLY A 957 -49.05 10.95 3.62
C GLY A 957 -49.09 11.22 2.10
N THR A 958 -48.35 10.44 1.33
CA THR A 958 -48.41 10.49 -0.14
C THR A 958 -49.34 9.42 -0.72
N GLN A 959 -49.78 8.48 0.08
CA GLN A 959 -50.66 7.35 -0.29
C GLN A 959 -50.20 6.60 -1.57
N LYS A 960 -48.89 6.57 -1.83
CA LYS A 960 -48.29 5.88 -3.01
C LYS A 960 -48.50 4.38 -3.02
N CYS A 961 -48.90 3.78 -1.89
CA CYS A 961 -49.34 2.37 -1.82
C CYS A 961 -50.74 2.13 -2.41
N GLY A 962 -51.43 3.18 -2.93
CA GLY A 962 -52.80 3.09 -3.47
C GLY A 962 -53.87 3.08 -2.41
N LEU A 963 -53.73 2.28 -1.37
CA LEU A 963 -54.60 2.21 -0.20
C LEU A 963 -53.90 2.84 1.02
N PRO A 964 -54.64 3.54 1.89
CA PRO A 964 -54.09 4.05 3.14
C PRO A 964 -53.89 2.88 4.14
N VAL A 965 -52.67 2.36 4.21
CA VAL A 965 -52.31 1.28 5.16
C VAL A 965 -52.33 1.82 6.58
N PHE A 966 -51.85 3.05 6.77
CA PHE A 966 -51.93 3.82 8.00
C PHE A 966 -53.01 4.93 7.82
N PRO A 967 -54.17 4.82 8.48
CA PRO A 967 -55.24 5.81 8.37
C PRO A 967 -54.86 7.19 8.94
N SER A 968 -54.05 7.22 9.98
CA SER A 968 -53.55 8.43 10.61
C SER A 968 -52.14 8.23 11.17
N THR A 969 -51.53 9.30 11.61
CA THR A 969 -50.25 9.27 12.34
C THR A 969 -50.36 8.57 13.74
N ASP A 970 -51.58 8.43 14.27
CA ASP A 970 -51.82 7.73 15.55
C ASP A 970 -51.93 6.20 15.39
N ASP A 971 -51.83 5.68 14.15
CA ASP A 971 -51.81 4.24 13.90
C ASP A 971 -50.75 3.57 14.77
N PRO A 972 -51.08 2.50 15.49
CA PRO A 972 -50.11 1.87 16.40
C PRO A 972 -48.82 1.39 15.71
N ASP A 973 -48.91 0.87 14.49
CA ASP A 973 -47.76 0.41 13.76
C ASP A 973 -46.92 1.58 13.24
N TYR A 974 -47.56 2.66 12.79
CA TYR A 974 -46.88 3.90 12.42
C TYR A 974 -46.07 4.47 13.59
N GLN A 975 -46.73 4.58 14.77
CA GLN A 975 -46.07 5.06 15.98
C GLN A 975 -44.96 4.14 16.44
N ARG A 976 -45.12 2.83 16.32
CA ARG A 976 -44.11 1.86 16.68
C ARG A 976 -42.84 2.00 15.84
N ILE A 977 -42.98 2.21 14.54
CA ILE A 977 -41.85 2.50 13.65
C ILE A 977 -41.17 3.81 14.05
N LEU A 978 -41.92 4.88 14.30
CA LEU A 978 -41.33 6.15 14.76
C LEU A 978 -40.55 6.00 16.07
N GLN A 979 -41.07 5.24 17.03
CA GLN A 979 -40.42 5.04 18.31
C GLN A 979 -39.03 4.40 18.21
N THR A 980 -38.75 3.63 17.16
CA THR A 980 -37.41 3.06 16.97
C THR A 980 -36.32 4.14 16.84
N PHE A 981 -36.66 5.37 16.44
CA PHE A 981 -35.72 6.48 16.27
C PHE A 981 -35.42 7.22 17.60
N ALA A 982 -36.24 7.05 18.64
CA ALA A 982 -36.07 7.77 19.90
C ALA A 982 -34.67 7.59 20.54
N PRO A 983 -34.06 6.39 20.57
CA PRO A 983 -32.71 6.22 21.11
C PRO A 983 -31.65 6.99 20.31
N ILE A 984 -31.76 7.03 18.97
CA ILE A 984 -30.84 7.78 18.11
C ILE A 984 -31.00 9.28 18.33
N HIS A 985 -32.23 9.79 18.43
CA HIS A 985 -32.49 11.20 18.72
C HIS A 985 -31.91 11.61 20.09
N ALA A 986 -32.05 10.76 21.11
CA ALA A 986 -31.48 11.00 22.42
C ALA A 986 -29.93 11.04 22.37
N LEU A 987 -29.31 10.10 21.63
CA LEU A 987 -27.87 10.07 21.43
C LEU A 987 -27.36 11.32 20.71
N LEU A 988 -27.99 11.69 19.60
CA LEU A 988 -27.57 12.82 18.78
C LEU A 988 -27.79 14.18 19.49
N LYS A 989 -28.79 14.27 20.36
CA LYS A 989 -29.00 15.45 21.23
C LYS A 989 -27.87 15.63 22.24
N GLN A 990 -27.30 14.55 22.76
CA GLN A 990 -26.19 14.61 23.71
C GLN A 990 -24.83 14.77 23.00
N ARG A 991 -24.68 14.11 21.87
CA ARG A 991 -23.45 14.00 21.11
C ARG A 991 -23.77 14.05 19.62
N PRO A 992 -23.88 15.29 19.05
CA PRO A 992 -24.21 15.46 17.64
C PRO A 992 -23.16 14.83 16.71
N ARG A 993 -23.59 14.39 15.53
CA ARG A 993 -22.67 13.98 14.47
C ARG A 993 -21.95 15.20 13.89
N ALA A 994 -20.76 15.01 13.31
CA ALA A 994 -19.87 16.08 12.85
C ALA A 994 -20.47 17.01 11.76
N ASP A 995 -21.53 16.59 11.08
CA ASP A 995 -22.26 17.36 10.08
C ASP A 995 -23.46 18.15 10.66
N MET A 996 -23.64 18.11 11.97
CA MET A 996 -24.75 18.80 12.65
C MET A 996 -24.30 20.17 13.19
N PRO A 997 -25.13 21.21 13.13
CA PRO A 997 -24.75 22.58 13.49
C PRO A 997 -24.18 22.73 14.90
N GLU A 998 -24.74 22.03 15.88
CA GLU A 998 -24.32 22.10 17.29
C GLU A 998 -22.92 21.54 17.53
N PHE A 999 -22.47 20.61 16.70
CA PHE A 999 -21.11 20.06 16.79
C PHE A 999 -20.03 21.09 16.41
N GLN A 1000 -20.29 21.96 15.44
CA GLN A 1000 -19.32 22.92 14.96
C GLN A 1000 -18.97 24.02 15.97
N ALA A 1001 -19.90 24.32 16.87
CA ALA A 1001 -19.70 25.31 17.92
C ALA A 1001 -18.72 24.85 19.02
N THR A 1002 -18.50 23.54 19.17
CA THR A 1002 -17.65 22.93 20.23
C THR A 1002 -16.22 22.59 19.76
N CYS A 1003 -15.96 22.58 18.46
CA CYS A 1003 -14.66 22.24 17.88
C CYS A 1003 -13.77 23.46 17.52
N ARG A 1004 -13.87 24.56 18.27
CA ARG A 1004 -12.99 25.73 18.11
C ARG A 1004 -11.67 25.57 18.89
#